data_eb872a2b5431a37a63582980a492dd32
#
_entry.id   eb872a2b5431a37a63582980a492dd32
#
_cell.length_a   1.000
_cell.length_b   1.000
_cell.length_c   1.000
_cell.angle_alpha   90.00
_cell.angle_beta   90.00
_cell.angle_gamma   90.00
#
_symmetry.space_group_name_H-M   'P 1'
#
loop_
_entity.id
_entity.type
_entity.pdbx_description
1 polymer ?
#
loop_
_entity_poly.entity_id
_entity_poly.type
_entity_poly.pdbx_seq_one_letter_code
_entity_poly.pdbx_strand_id
1 'polypeptide(L)'
;MKKQNDFIFGVQYYRAPTPAPQSWASDLKNIKDNGFNTVKFWVQWGWTHRDENEFYFDDMDKLMDLAYENGLKVTLNVIFDVAPVWIFKKYPESKIVLANGSVVEPNAEGHRQIGGFPGTCYNHEKSFEARMEFLKRTVERYKDHPAMHMWDIWNEPEQCGPHRYAKSPELPCFCENCEKKFKEYLEAKYGTIDALNEKWGRCYRNFDDVQMPRDRFTFGDFIDFREFHLDTMTNEANSRIRLAKSIDKNHPVYLHVVPNTSSIFNGLVGVDDFELAKECDVFASTNFATPIWSVLTTSAGKGKTCYNVECHIGSGSTKMHQKQITIKDMAKDLLPQIGMGLRGFMFWQYRPEILGLESPAWGVTKLDGSIGSVGVAAKEFIGKLLPYTDEIANAPAPNPQIAVWKGRKHEIFSYCVNAELQSYAKAVESYVNAAYFNNYNCAVVNDERIIDGLDGVKLLILPMCYEFDSKLAAAVDTFVKNGGTVLCEAHLGGYNADTNRHSYTMPGLGLNELWGIEEEFTTSSYHLKTAVANADDLDTSEFNDDVKKAIDAYGLAGGKCFNIKTSFGFDVLGAERFAALKADDAEVIGTFSKFPCIVKKQHGKGNIIYCGTNLCEAVENDLESFEKFVVKAAEIAGVDRNSAATERGIHLDKVTDNIVIVHNDSDNTVEVALDGNYKALYADCDANGSYAMLPKSAEAFIKA
;
A
#
# COMPACT_ATOMS: atom_id res chain seq x y z
N MET A 1 -32.06 -6.19 6.01
CA MET A 1 -31.95 -5.48 4.73
C MET A 1 -30.51 -5.59 4.29
N LYS A 2 -30.19 -6.06 3.06
CA LYS A 2 -28.84 -5.89 2.51
C LYS A 2 -28.62 -4.38 2.43
N LYS A 3 -27.62 -3.82 3.12
CA LYS A 3 -27.21 -2.43 2.92
C LYS A 3 -26.84 -2.30 1.44
N GLN A 4 -27.56 -1.48 0.69
CA GLN A 4 -27.18 -1.12 -0.68
C GLN A 4 -25.90 -0.30 -0.56
N ASN A 5 -24.86 -0.69 -1.27
CA ASN A 5 -23.61 0.09 -1.32
C ASN A 5 -23.89 1.38 -2.09
N ASP A 6 -23.39 2.49 -1.59
CA ASP A 6 -23.51 3.78 -2.27
C ASP A 6 -22.23 4.07 -3.07
N PHE A 7 -22.39 4.61 -4.28
CA PHE A 7 -21.27 5.23 -4.96
C PHE A 7 -21.02 6.61 -4.37
N ILE A 8 -19.85 6.82 -3.79
CA ILE A 8 -19.47 8.09 -3.20
C ILE A 8 -18.78 8.95 -4.25
N PHE A 9 -19.30 10.17 -4.44
CA PHE A 9 -18.61 11.22 -5.18
C PHE A 9 -18.64 12.48 -4.32
N GLY A 10 -17.56 12.70 -3.58
CA GLY A 10 -17.53 13.65 -2.48
C GLY A 10 -16.30 14.56 -2.49
N VAL A 11 -16.30 15.45 -1.53
CA VAL A 11 -15.19 16.36 -1.26
C VAL A 11 -14.90 16.44 0.22
N GLN A 12 -13.65 16.63 0.59
CA GLN A 12 -13.28 17.07 1.93
C GLN A 12 -13.43 18.59 1.99
N TYR A 13 -14.00 19.12 3.08
CA TYR A 13 -14.36 20.53 3.10
C TYR A 13 -13.78 21.28 4.29
N TYR A 14 -14.06 20.84 5.51
CA TYR A 14 -13.68 21.59 6.71
C TYR A 14 -12.54 20.93 7.46
N ARG A 15 -11.45 21.65 7.62
CA ARG A 15 -10.34 21.37 8.53
C ARG A 15 -10.07 22.64 9.33
N ALA A 16 -10.53 22.69 10.58
CA ALA A 16 -10.47 23.89 11.39
C ALA A 16 -9.11 24.59 11.36
N PRO A 17 -9.06 25.94 11.21
CA PRO A 17 -10.17 26.91 11.12
C PRO A 17 -10.65 27.21 9.69
N THR A 18 -10.31 26.40 8.70
CA THR A 18 -10.57 26.67 7.28
C THR A 18 -11.55 25.68 6.67
N PRO A 19 -12.41 26.14 5.70
CA PRO A 19 -12.68 27.54 5.34
C PRO A 19 -13.48 28.29 6.42
N ALA A 20 -13.43 29.62 6.35
CA ALA A 20 -14.07 30.47 7.34
C ALA A 20 -15.61 30.42 7.29
N PRO A 21 -16.34 30.67 8.39
CA PRO A 21 -17.78 30.43 8.53
C PRO A 21 -18.66 31.16 7.50
N GLN A 22 -18.23 32.34 7.01
CA GLN A 22 -18.98 33.11 6.02
C GLN A 22 -19.07 32.42 4.64
N SER A 23 -18.24 31.43 4.36
CA SER A 23 -18.25 30.67 3.13
C SER A 23 -19.15 29.42 3.18
N TRP A 24 -19.45 28.89 4.36
CA TRP A 24 -20.03 27.54 4.53
C TRP A 24 -21.34 27.34 3.79
N ALA A 25 -22.31 28.25 3.96
CA ALA A 25 -23.62 28.13 3.34
C ALA A 25 -23.56 28.14 1.80
N SER A 26 -22.76 29.04 1.22
CA SER A 26 -22.59 29.09 -0.23
C SER A 26 -21.82 27.90 -0.76
N ASP A 27 -20.78 27.45 -0.05
CA ASP A 27 -19.95 26.35 -0.49
C ASP A 27 -20.70 25.01 -0.45
N LEU A 28 -21.44 24.71 0.63
CA LEU A 28 -22.20 23.45 0.73
C LEU A 28 -23.31 23.39 -0.32
N LYS A 29 -23.95 24.53 -0.64
CA LYS A 29 -24.86 24.60 -1.76
C LYS A 29 -24.16 24.31 -3.09
N ASN A 30 -23.02 24.95 -3.34
CA ASN A 30 -22.26 24.77 -4.57
C ASN A 30 -21.68 23.34 -4.71
N ILE A 31 -21.27 22.70 -3.62
CA ILE A 31 -20.88 21.28 -3.61
C ILE A 31 -22.00 20.43 -4.19
N LYS A 32 -23.23 20.60 -3.70
CA LYS A 32 -24.40 19.88 -4.21
C LYS A 32 -24.69 20.19 -5.67
N ASP A 33 -24.69 21.46 -6.05
CA ASP A 33 -25.01 21.94 -7.40
C ASP A 33 -23.98 21.48 -8.45
N ASN A 34 -22.76 21.10 -8.00
CA ASN A 34 -21.72 20.53 -8.85
C ASN A 34 -21.70 19.00 -8.90
N GLY A 35 -22.75 18.34 -8.37
CA GLY A 35 -22.96 16.90 -8.50
C GLY A 35 -22.32 16.04 -7.43
N PHE A 36 -21.71 16.64 -6.41
CA PHE A 36 -21.21 15.88 -5.25
C PHE A 36 -22.37 15.42 -4.36
N ASN A 37 -22.30 14.20 -3.86
CA ASN A 37 -23.32 13.62 -2.99
C ASN A 37 -22.90 13.52 -1.52
N THR A 38 -21.59 13.64 -1.25
CA THR A 38 -21.02 13.44 0.09
C THR A 38 -19.99 14.53 0.39
N VAL A 39 -19.97 14.97 1.63
CA VAL A 39 -18.95 15.88 2.16
C VAL A 39 -18.29 15.29 3.39
N LYS A 40 -16.97 15.45 3.53
CA LYS A 40 -16.20 14.99 4.68
C LYS A 40 -15.74 16.18 5.50
N PHE A 41 -16.07 16.18 6.79
CA PHE A 41 -15.66 17.18 7.76
C PHE A 41 -14.67 16.58 8.76
N TRP A 42 -13.70 17.37 9.19
CA TRP A 42 -12.70 16.98 10.17
C TRP A 42 -13.07 17.47 11.57
N VAL A 43 -13.35 16.53 12.46
CA VAL A 43 -13.50 16.80 13.90
C VAL A 43 -12.14 16.63 14.55
N GLN A 44 -11.40 17.74 14.69
CA GLN A 44 -10.02 17.72 15.18
C GLN A 44 -9.99 17.74 16.70
N TRP A 45 -9.26 16.82 17.30
CA TRP A 45 -9.14 16.69 18.75
C TRP A 45 -8.65 17.97 19.42
N GLY A 46 -7.56 18.57 18.92
CA GLY A 46 -6.99 19.81 19.48
C GLY A 46 -7.87 21.06 19.30
N TRP A 47 -8.78 21.06 18.31
CA TRP A 47 -9.74 22.16 18.11
C TRP A 47 -10.99 22.01 18.97
N THR A 48 -11.47 20.79 19.09
CA THR A 48 -12.76 20.47 19.73
C THR A 48 -12.63 20.28 21.24
N HIS A 49 -11.60 19.54 21.72
CA HIS A 49 -11.38 19.22 23.13
C HIS A 49 -10.36 20.20 23.73
N ARG A 50 -10.83 21.41 24.03
CA ARG A 50 -9.98 22.57 24.36
C ARG A 50 -9.34 22.52 25.73
N ASP A 51 -10.03 21.88 26.69
CA ASP A 51 -9.54 21.56 28.05
C ASP A 51 -10.17 20.23 28.49
N GLU A 52 -9.70 19.67 29.59
CA GLU A 52 -10.13 18.35 30.09
C GLU A 52 -11.66 18.13 30.10
N ASN A 53 -12.40 19.18 30.44
CA ASN A 53 -13.88 19.16 30.52
C ASN A 53 -14.54 20.11 29.52
N GLU A 54 -13.80 20.71 28.61
CA GLU A 54 -14.32 21.68 27.65
C GLU A 54 -14.30 21.14 26.24
N PHE A 55 -15.50 20.99 25.65
CA PHE A 55 -15.71 20.53 24.28
C PHE A 55 -16.44 21.59 23.47
N TYR A 56 -15.92 21.88 22.28
CA TYR A 56 -16.46 22.85 21.35
C TYR A 56 -16.88 22.17 20.06
N PHE A 57 -18.18 22.16 19.78
CA PHE A 57 -18.78 21.54 18.62
C PHE A 57 -19.58 22.52 17.74
N ASP A 58 -19.64 23.81 18.10
CA ASP A 58 -20.53 24.79 17.44
C ASP A 58 -20.31 24.89 15.93
N ASP A 59 -19.04 24.83 15.46
CA ASP A 59 -18.70 24.83 14.04
C ASP A 59 -19.27 23.60 13.35
N MET A 60 -19.09 22.45 13.96
CA MET A 60 -19.50 21.15 13.40
C MET A 60 -21.02 21.01 13.38
N ASP A 61 -21.72 21.47 14.44
CA ASP A 61 -23.19 21.47 14.51
C ASP A 61 -23.75 22.24 13.30
N LYS A 62 -23.25 23.45 13.07
CA LYS A 62 -23.68 24.28 11.94
C LYS A 62 -23.37 23.69 10.59
N LEU A 63 -22.21 23.05 10.43
CA LEU A 63 -21.83 22.39 9.19
C LEU A 63 -22.69 21.17 8.90
N MET A 64 -23.02 20.38 9.93
CA MET A 64 -23.93 19.25 9.80
C MET A 64 -25.33 19.66 9.37
N ASP A 65 -25.88 20.72 9.99
CA ASP A 65 -27.20 21.28 9.62
C ASP A 65 -27.19 21.78 8.17
N LEU A 66 -26.19 22.57 7.79
CA LEU A 66 -26.06 23.08 6.42
C LEU A 66 -25.90 21.97 5.37
N ALA A 67 -25.18 20.89 5.70
CA ALA A 67 -25.06 19.72 4.83
C ALA A 67 -26.43 19.04 4.64
N TYR A 68 -27.18 18.86 5.71
CA TYR A 68 -28.54 18.31 5.66
C TYR A 68 -29.49 19.17 4.81
N GLU A 69 -29.50 20.47 5.03
CA GLU A 69 -30.33 21.42 4.27
C GLU A 69 -30.06 21.36 2.76
N ASN A 70 -28.82 21.03 2.37
CA ASN A 70 -28.44 20.90 0.97
C ASN A 70 -28.55 19.43 0.44
N GLY A 71 -29.06 18.49 1.25
CA GLY A 71 -29.23 17.08 0.86
C GLY A 71 -27.88 16.38 0.58
N LEU A 72 -26.84 16.76 1.32
CA LEU A 72 -25.52 16.11 1.31
C LEU A 72 -25.43 15.05 2.40
N LYS A 73 -24.80 13.92 2.10
CA LYS A 73 -24.37 12.93 3.07
C LYS A 73 -23.07 13.38 3.74
N VAL A 74 -22.92 13.14 5.03
CA VAL A 74 -21.71 13.55 5.76
C VAL A 74 -20.92 12.35 6.23
N THR A 75 -19.63 12.35 5.94
CA THR A 75 -18.63 11.53 6.61
C THR A 75 -17.91 12.39 7.64
N LEU A 76 -17.97 11.99 8.92
CA LEU A 76 -17.21 12.65 9.96
C LEU A 76 -15.88 11.95 10.17
N ASN A 77 -14.78 12.68 9.93
CA ASN A 77 -13.42 12.22 10.16
C ASN A 77 -12.91 12.71 11.52
N VAL A 78 -12.70 11.78 12.45
CA VAL A 78 -12.23 12.11 13.80
C VAL A 78 -10.70 12.05 13.84
N ILE A 79 -10.06 13.22 13.97
CA ILE A 79 -8.62 13.41 13.89
C ILE A 79 -7.99 13.49 15.27
N PHE A 80 -7.08 12.58 15.59
CA PHE A 80 -6.43 12.48 16.90
C PHE A 80 -4.96 12.96 16.89
N ASP A 81 -4.31 13.00 15.75
CA ASP A 81 -2.88 13.31 15.63
C ASP A 81 -2.59 14.78 15.98
N VAL A 82 -3.60 15.63 15.84
CA VAL A 82 -3.57 17.01 16.33
C VAL A 82 -4.05 17.03 17.78
N ALA A 83 -3.20 16.59 18.70
CA ALA A 83 -3.55 16.48 20.11
C ALA A 83 -3.70 17.86 20.79
N PRO A 84 -4.63 18.04 21.75
CA PRO A 84 -4.81 19.31 22.45
C PRO A 84 -3.62 19.61 23.37
N VAL A 85 -3.29 20.91 23.48
CA VAL A 85 -2.13 21.38 24.26
C VAL A 85 -2.21 21.01 25.75
N TRP A 86 -3.45 20.94 26.28
CA TRP A 86 -3.64 20.63 27.71
C TRP A 86 -3.16 19.21 28.08
N ILE A 87 -3.22 18.24 27.14
CA ILE A 87 -2.70 16.88 27.35
C ILE A 87 -1.20 16.94 27.67
N PHE A 88 -0.43 17.64 26.86
CA PHE A 88 1.03 17.74 27.06
C PHE A 88 1.42 18.56 28.30
N LYS A 89 0.56 19.48 28.73
CA LYS A 89 0.75 20.21 30.00
C LYS A 89 0.47 19.35 31.22
N LYS A 90 -0.59 18.55 31.15
CA LYS A 90 -1.04 17.69 32.24
C LYS A 90 -0.22 16.40 32.34
N TYR A 91 0.15 15.84 31.18
CA TYR A 91 0.85 14.57 31.04
C TYR A 91 2.09 14.75 30.14
N PRO A 92 3.15 15.42 30.62
CA PRO A 92 4.36 15.64 29.82
C PRO A 92 5.04 14.34 29.37
N GLU A 93 4.85 13.24 30.10
CA GLU A 93 5.32 11.89 29.79
C GLU A 93 4.57 11.20 28.64
N SER A 94 3.50 11.83 28.12
CA SER A 94 2.76 11.35 26.97
C SER A 94 3.48 11.60 25.63
N LYS A 95 4.56 12.37 25.63
CA LYS A 95 5.32 12.69 24.42
C LYS A 95 6.05 11.48 23.86
N ILE A 96 6.25 11.48 22.55
CA ILE A 96 7.05 10.48 21.84
C ILE A 96 8.53 10.68 22.17
N VAL A 97 9.27 9.57 22.35
CA VAL A 97 10.71 9.57 22.60
C VAL A 97 11.42 8.79 21.50
N LEU A 98 12.48 9.36 20.93
CA LEU A 98 13.29 8.73 19.88
C LEU A 98 14.36 7.80 20.46
N ALA A 99 14.98 6.99 19.60
CA ALA A 99 16.01 6.03 19.98
C ALA A 99 17.23 6.66 20.69
N ASN A 100 17.57 7.91 20.38
CA ASN A 100 18.65 8.67 21.02
C ASN A 100 18.24 9.32 22.35
N GLY A 101 17.00 9.13 22.80
CA GLY A 101 16.45 9.69 24.04
C GLY A 101 15.89 11.11 23.90
N SER A 102 15.94 11.73 22.70
CA SER A 102 15.31 13.02 22.50
C SER A 102 13.79 12.91 22.50
N VAL A 103 13.15 13.91 23.10
CA VAL A 103 11.69 14.02 23.16
C VAL A 103 11.19 14.76 21.93
N VAL A 104 10.18 14.20 21.26
CA VAL A 104 9.52 14.89 20.15
C VAL A 104 8.55 15.92 20.70
N GLU A 105 8.84 17.18 20.44
CA GLU A 105 7.96 18.27 20.86
C GLU A 105 6.72 18.34 19.96
N PRO A 106 5.53 18.61 20.53
CA PRO A 106 4.33 18.89 19.76
C PRO A 106 4.58 19.99 18.73
N ASN A 107 4.03 19.84 17.53
CA ASN A 107 4.25 20.75 16.37
C ASN A 107 5.69 20.73 15.80
N ALA A 108 6.47 19.67 16.04
CA ALA A 108 7.78 19.52 15.41
C ALA A 108 7.69 19.44 13.87
N GLU A 109 6.55 18.96 13.36
CA GLU A 109 6.17 18.93 11.93
C GLU A 109 5.12 20.02 11.62
N GLY A 110 5.52 21.22 11.43
CA GLY A 110 4.76 22.47 11.52
C GLY A 110 3.67 22.76 10.46
N HIS A 111 3.13 21.82 9.71
CA HIS A 111 2.07 22.12 8.75
C HIS A 111 0.62 21.94 9.29
N ARG A 112 0.48 21.53 10.55
CA ARG A 112 -0.83 21.47 11.21
C ARG A 112 -1.15 22.83 11.88
N GLN A 113 -2.40 23.26 11.77
CA GLN A 113 -2.78 24.58 12.26
C GLN A 113 -2.98 24.61 13.77
N ILE A 114 -3.49 23.52 14.36
CA ILE A 114 -3.96 23.47 15.74
C ILE A 114 -3.47 22.19 16.43
N GLY A 115 -3.01 22.32 17.66
CA GLY A 115 -2.62 21.23 18.54
C GLY A 115 -1.20 20.71 18.32
N GLY A 116 -0.93 19.49 18.75
CA GLY A 116 0.35 18.82 18.68
C GLY A 116 0.38 17.71 17.63
N PHE A 117 1.22 17.87 16.64
CA PHE A 117 1.56 16.83 15.71
C PHE A 117 3.10 16.63 15.69
N PRO A 118 3.62 15.41 15.73
CA PRO A 118 2.88 14.18 15.97
C PRO A 118 2.11 14.17 17.29
N GLY A 119 1.10 13.30 17.40
CA GLY A 119 0.26 13.15 18.58
C GLY A 119 0.99 12.61 19.82
N THR A 120 0.24 12.17 20.81
CA THR A 120 0.80 11.53 22.00
C THR A 120 1.25 10.11 21.71
N CYS A 121 2.13 9.56 22.55
CA CYS A 121 2.45 8.13 22.53
C CYS A 121 1.17 7.29 22.70
N TYR A 122 0.96 6.30 21.83
CA TYR A 122 -0.23 5.45 21.84
C TYR A 122 -0.27 4.47 23.04
N ASN A 123 0.87 4.21 23.67
CA ASN A 123 0.95 3.40 24.88
C ASN A 123 0.77 4.19 26.18
N HIS A 124 0.50 5.51 26.11
CA HIS A 124 0.20 6.32 27.29
C HIS A 124 -1.28 6.24 27.67
N GLU A 125 -1.59 5.64 28.83
CA GLU A 125 -2.94 5.27 29.25
C GLU A 125 -3.89 6.47 29.34
N LYS A 126 -3.46 7.57 29.99
CA LYS A 126 -4.32 8.76 30.16
C LYS A 126 -4.63 9.49 28.84
N SER A 127 -3.69 9.46 27.90
CA SER A 127 -3.96 9.96 26.55
C SER A 127 -4.93 9.06 25.78
N PHE A 128 -4.83 7.75 25.95
CA PHE A 128 -5.79 6.81 25.40
C PHE A 128 -7.20 7.05 25.93
N GLU A 129 -7.37 7.16 27.27
CA GLU A 129 -8.65 7.49 27.89
C GLU A 129 -9.25 8.79 27.32
N ALA A 130 -8.42 9.83 27.18
CA ALA A 130 -8.85 11.12 26.65
C ALA A 130 -9.28 11.03 25.17
N ARG A 131 -8.55 10.24 24.35
CA ARG A 131 -8.95 9.96 22.94
C ARG A 131 -10.29 9.23 22.88
N MET A 132 -10.47 8.22 23.71
CA MET A 132 -11.73 7.45 23.75
C MET A 132 -12.90 8.30 24.22
N GLU A 133 -12.72 9.17 25.20
CA GLU A 133 -13.77 10.10 25.66
C GLU A 133 -14.14 11.12 24.56
N PHE A 134 -13.15 11.67 23.87
CA PHE A 134 -13.39 12.56 22.73
C PHE A 134 -14.17 11.86 21.61
N LEU A 135 -13.75 10.64 21.22
CA LEU A 135 -14.47 9.84 20.23
C LEU A 135 -15.90 9.55 20.67
N LYS A 136 -16.08 9.11 21.91
CA LYS A 136 -17.39 8.81 22.48
C LYS A 136 -18.32 10.01 22.37
N ARG A 137 -17.90 11.18 22.84
CA ARG A 137 -18.71 12.41 22.78
C ARG A 137 -19.05 12.82 21.36
N THR A 138 -18.10 12.65 20.43
CA THR A 138 -18.33 12.96 19.02
C THR A 138 -19.40 12.03 18.42
N VAL A 139 -19.27 10.72 18.66
CA VAL A 139 -20.21 9.73 18.11
C VAL A 139 -21.60 9.88 18.76
N GLU A 140 -21.68 10.04 20.08
CA GLU A 140 -22.96 10.26 20.79
C GLU A 140 -23.69 11.51 20.28
N ARG A 141 -22.95 12.58 19.92
CA ARG A 141 -23.54 13.84 19.45
C ARG A 141 -24.15 13.72 18.05
N TYR A 142 -23.49 13.03 17.12
CA TYR A 142 -23.87 13.08 15.71
C TYR A 142 -24.51 11.80 15.16
N LYS A 143 -24.53 10.69 15.89
CA LYS A 143 -25.08 9.40 15.41
C LYS A 143 -26.52 9.44 14.94
N ASP A 144 -27.33 10.34 15.47
CA ASP A 144 -28.75 10.49 15.12
C ASP A 144 -29.00 11.69 14.18
N HIS A 145 -27.94 12.38 13.72
CA HIS A 145 -28.07 13.51 12.82
C HIS A 145 -28.46 13.04 11.41
N PRO A 146 -29.49 13.62 10.76
CA PRO A 146 -30.03 13.09 9.50
C PRO A 146 -29.06 13.15 8.31
N ALA A 147 -28.03 14.00 8.35
CA ALA A 147 -26.96 14.02 7.35
C ALA A 147 -25.89 12.96 7.56
N MET A 148 -25.83 12.34 8.75
CA MET A 148 -24.78 11.37 9.09
C MET A 148 -24.83 10.16 8.16
N HIS A 149 -23.68 9.76 7.61
CA HIS A 149 -23.56 8.68 6.67
C HIS A 149 -22.52 7.64 7.08
N MET A 150 -21.28 8.05 7.37
CA MET A 150 -20.20 7.15 7.77
C MET A 150 -19.25 7.82 8.77
N TRP A 151 -18.60 7.00 9.59
CA TRP A 151 -17.55 7.39 10.51
C TRP A 151 -16.17 7.04 9.92
N ASP A 152 -15.35 8.06 9.72
CA ASP A 152 -13.92 7.91 9.48
C ASP A 152 -13.20 8.22 10.79
N ILE A 153 -12.77 7.18 11.50
CA ILE A 153 -12.31 7.33 12.88
C ILE A 153 -10.80 7.50 13.04
N TRP A 154 -10.08 7.56 11.94
CA TRP A 154 -8.64 7.86 11.93
C TRP A 154 -8.17 8.23 10.53
N ASN A 155 -7.61 9.42 10.40
CA ASN A 155 -6.99 9.86 9.17
C ASN A 155 -5.53 9.45 9.14
N GLU A 156 -5.14 8.66 8.14
CA GLU A 156 -3.76 8.31 7.82
C GLU A 156 -2.93 7.91 9.06
N PRO A 157 -3.33 6.82 9.75
CA PRO A 157 -2.64 6.40 10.98
C PRO A 157 -1.17 6.13 10.72
N GLU A 158 -0.31 6.74 11.54
CA GLU A 158 1.14 6.55 11.50
C GLU A 158 1.77 6.77 12.88
N GLN A 159 2.93 6.16 13.11
CA GLN A 159 3.78 6.40 14.25
C GLN A 159 5.23 6.57 13.81
N CYS A 160 5.60 7.78 13.46
CA CYS A 160 6.97 8.12 13.08
C CYS A 160 7.46 9.35 13.85
N GLY A 161 8.78 9.56 13.84
CA GLY A 161 9.40 10.77 14.34
C GLY A 161 9.33 11.93 13.35
N PRO A 162 9.94 13.06 13.69
CA PRO A 162 10.22 14.13 12.74
C PRO A 162 10.95 13.58 11.50
N HIS A 163 10.80 14.24 10.36
CA HIS A 163 11.45 13.81 9.11
C HIS A 163 10.94 12.48 8.55
N ARG A 164 9.66 12.18 8.75
CA ARG A 164 8.98 10.97 8.24
C ARG A 164 9.19 10.68 6.74
N TYR A 165 9.48 11.70 5.95
CA TYR A 165 9.77 11.57 4.51
C TYR A 165 11.23 11.24 4.20
N ALA A 166 12.09 11.08 5.21
CA ALA A 166 13.46 10.64 4.99
C ALA A 166 13.50 9.17 4.56
N LYS A 167 14.52 8.78 3.81
CA LYS A 167 14.74 7.36 3.43
C LYS A 167 14.85 6.43 4.63
N SER A 168 15.36 6.94 5.74
CA SER A 168 15.50 6.24 7.02
C SER A 168 15.01 7.17 8.14
N PRO A 169 13.68 7.28 8.36
CA PRO A 169 13.13 8.09 9.43
C PRO A 169 13.40 7.49 10.80
N GLU A 170 13.31 8.31 11.83
CA GLU A 170 13.32 7.82 13.20
C GLU A 170 12.04 7.01 13.45
N LEU A 171 12.21 5.80 13.95
CA LEU A 171 11.11 4.87 14.23
C LEU A 171 10.84 4.81 15.74
N PRO A 172 9.95 5.66 16.31
CA PRO A 172 9.62 5.65 17.74
C PRO A 172 8.71 4.45 18.09
N CYS A 173 8.35 4.26 19.38
CA CYS A 173 8.63 5.16 20.50
C CYS A 173 9.44 4.42 21.58
N PHE A 174 10.33 5.16 22.26
CA PHE A 174 11.23 4.65 23.31
C PHE A 174 10.93 5.24 24.69
N CYS A 175 9.70 5.72 24.94
CA CYS A 175 9.30 6.24 26.25
C CYS A 175 9.09 5.10 27.28
N GLU A 176 9.03 5.44 28.55
CA GLU A 176 8.85 4.48 29.65
C GLU A 176 7.53 3.66 29.49
N ASN A 177 6.47 4.28 28.96
CA ASN A 177 5.21 3.56 28.70
C ASN A 177 5.42 2.46 27.63
N CYS A 178 6.15 2.76 26.56
CA CYS A 178 6.47 1.79 25.52
C CYS A 178 7.40 0.71 26.05
N GLU A 179 8.39 1.05 26.87
CA GLU A 179 9.29 0.05 27.46
C GLU A 179 8.52 -0.95 28.31
N LYS A 180 7.66 -0.47 29.20
CA LYS A 180 6.80 -1.33 30.02
C LYS A 180 5.92 -2.24 29.15
N LYS A 181 5.21 -1.67 28.18
CA LYS A 181 4.30 -2.42 27.31
C LYS A 181 5.03 -3.39 26.39
N PHE A 182 6.24 -3.07 25.97
CA PHE A 182 7.07 -3.99 25.17
C PHE A 182 7.50 -5.22 25.98
N LYS A 183 7.89 -5.05 27.25
CA LYS A 183 8.21 -6.17 28.15
C LYS A 183 6.98 -7.08 28.36
N GLU A 184 5.79 -6.49 28.60
CA GLU A 184 4.54 -7.23 28.70
C GLU A 184 4.22 -8.00 27.40
N TYR A 185 4.44 -7.38 26.24
CA TYR A 185 4.27 -7.99 24.93
C TYR A 185 5.21 -9.21 24.75
N LEU A 186 6.49 -9.05 25.10
CA LEU A 186 7.46 -10.14 24.97
C LEU A 186 7.16 -11.28 25.91
N GLU A 187 6.74 -11.00 27.15
CA GLU A 187 6.31 -12.04 28.11
C GLU A 187 5.10 -12.82 27.57
N ALA A 188 4.11 -12.12 27.01
CA ALA A 188 2.96 -12.77 26.37
C ALA A 188 3.35 -13.60 25.15
N LYS A 189 4.31 -13.13 24.34
CA LYS A 189 4.75 -13.78 23.11
C LYS A 189 5.58 -15.02 23.37
N TYR A 190 6.52 -14.97 24.31
CA TYR A 190 7.51 -16.02 24.56
C TYR A 190 7.19 -16.93 25.76
N GLY A 191 6.38 -16.44 26.70
CA GLY A 191 6.01 -17.16 27.94
C GLY A 191 7.13 -17.26 28.95
N THR A 192 8.38 -17.52 28.53
CA THR A 192 9.55 -17.58 29.39
C THR A 192 10.73 -16.80 28.88
N ILE A 193 11.58 -16.33 29.80
CA ILE A 193 12.78 -15.58 29.39
C ILE A 193 13.80 -16.49 28.66
N ASP A 194 13.81 -17.77 28.94
CA ASP A 194 14.69 -18.74 28.26
C ASP A 194 14.30 -18.89 26.79
N ALA A 195 13.00 -18.92 26.48
CA ALA A 195 12.51 -18.97 25.10
C ALA A 195 12.86 -17.69 24.31
N LEU A 196 12.76 -16.51 24.94
CA LEU A 196 13.21 -15.26 24.35
C LEU A 196 14.73 -15.28 24.12
N ASN A 197 15.51 -15.71 25.13
CA ASN A 197 16.95 -15.76 25.05
C ASN A 197 17.43 -16.70 23.92
N GLU A 198 16.81 -17.85 23.76
CA GLU A 198 17.09 -18.77 22.66
C GLU A 198 16.80 -18.11 21.31
N LYS A 199 15.62 -17.49 21.17
CA LYS A 199 15.18 -16.85 19.93
C LYS A 199 16.06 -15.68 19.52
N TRP A 200 16.41 -14.79 20.48
CA TRP A 200 17.21 -13.59 20.22
C TRP A 200 18.73 -13.82 20.31
N GLY A 201 19.18 -14.98 20.83
CA GLY A 201 20.59 -15.24 21.12
C GLY A 201 21.09 -14.32 22.25
N ARG A 202 20.34 -14.22 23.34
CA ARG A 202 20.63 -13.40 24.52
C ARG A 202 20.75 -14.27 25.79
N CYS A 203 21.05 -13.60 26.92
CA CYS A 203 21.17 -14.26 28.24
C CYS A 203 20.56 -13.37 29.35
N TYR A 204 19.41 -12.82 29.12
CA TYR A 204 18.67 -12.06 30.14
C TYR A 204 18.23 -13.01 31.28
N ARG A 205 18.17 -12.49 32.51
CA ARG A 205 17.72 -13.28 33.68
C ARG A 205 16.19 -13.26 33.83
N ASN A 206 15.57 -12.19 33.39
CA ASN A 206 14.13 -11.99 33.46
C ASN A 206 13.71 -10.94 32.39
N PHE A 207 12.40 -10.74 32.19
CA PHE A 207 11.89 -9.76 31.23
C PHE A 207 12.19 -8.30 31.62
N ASP A 208 12.41 -8.00 32.91
CA ASP A 208 12.75 -6.63 33.34
C ASP A 208 14.14 -6.20 32.84
N ASP A 209 15.05 -7.15 32.62
CA ASP A 209 16.37 -6.88 32.09
C ASP A 209 16.38 -6.58 30.57
N VAL A 210 15.27 -6.88 29.86
CA VAL A 210 15.18 -6.69 28.41
C VAL A 210 15.15 -5.20 28.06
N GLN A 211 15.95 -4.83 27.07
CA GLN A 211 16.02 -3.45 26.56
C GLN A 211 15.38 -3.38 25.16
N MET A 212 14.72 -2.26 24.88
CA MET A 212 14.24 -1.97 23.53
C MET A 212 15.43 -1.80 22.58
N PRO A 213 15.45 -2.45 21.41
CA PRO A 213 16.55 -2.36 20.45
C PRO A 213 16.59 -0.96 19.83
N ARG A 214 17.76 -0.32 19.90
CA ARG A 214 18.00 1.01 19.36
C ARG A 214 18.64 1.01 17.97
N ASP A 215 19.02 -0.16 17.52
CA ASP A 215 19.53 -0.40 16.17
C ASP A 215 18.90 -1.68 15.59
N ARG A 216 19.15 -1.93 14.29
CA ARG A 216 18.54 -3.01 13.51
C ARG A 216 19.46 -4.22 13.29
N PHE A 217 20.67 -4.21 13.82
CA PHE A 217 21.74 -5.14 13.38
C PHE A 217 21.59 -6.58 13.88
N THR A 218 20.78 -6.82 14.88
CA THR A 218 20.53 -8.19 15.40
C THR A 218 19.20 -8.81 14.93
N PHE A 219 18.48 -8.08 14.08
CA PHE A 219 17.25 -8.46 13.40
C PHE A 219 16.09 -8.87 14.32
N GLY A 220 16.19 -10.02 15.00
CA GLY A 220 15.07 -10.62 15.72
C GLY A 220 14.45 -9.73 16.80
N ASP A 221 15.25 -9.06 17.60
CA ASP A 221 14.79 -8.11 18.62
C ASP A 221 14.16 -6.86 17.99
N PHE A 222 14.75 -6.35 16.90
CA PHE A 222 14.20 -5.22 16.17
C PHE A 222 12.89 -5.57 15.44
N ILE A 223 12.79 -6.78 14.87
CA ILE A 223 11.53 -7.26 14.27
C ILE A 223 10.43 -7.28 15.33
N ASP A 224 10.69 -7.87 16.50
CA ASP A 224 9.70 -7.91 17.59
C ASP A 224 9.31 -6.52 18.08
N PHE A 225 10.27 -5.59 18.15
CA PHE A 225 10.00 -4.21 18.53
C PHE A 225 9.10 -3.51 17.53
N ARG A 226 9.31 -3.70 16.23
CA ARG A 226 8.43 -3.10 15.21
C ARG A 226 7.07 -3.80 15.14
N GLU A 227 7.00 -5.12 15.28
CA GLU A 227 5.73 -5.85 15.41
C GLU A 227 4.92 -5.33 16.62
N PHE A 228 5.56 -5.12 17.77
CA PHE A 228 4.91 -4.51 18.94
C PHE A 228 4.28 -3.16 18.61
N HIS A 229 4.95 -2.30 17.86
CA HIS A 229 4.40 -0.99 17.48
C HIS A 229 3.27 -1.11 16.45
N LEU A 230 3.38 -2.01 15.47
CA LEU A 230 2.29 -2.32 14.54
C LEU A 230 1.04 -2.83 15.28
N ASP A 231 1.23 -3.72 16.25
CA ASP A 231 0.14 -4.23 17.09
C ASP A 231 -0.44 -3.14 17.99
N THR A 232 0.39 -2.23 18.50
CA THR A 232 -0.10 -1.05 19.26
C THR A 232 -1.04 -0.20 18.40
N MET A 233 -0.68 0.09 17.16
CA MET A 233 -1.51 0.87 16.23
C MET A 233 -2.79 0.13 15.86
N THR A 234 -2.71 -1.16 15.58
CA THR A 234 -3.87 -2.02 15.31
C THR A 234 -4.83 -2.07 16.51
N ASN A 235 -4.31 -2.21 17.72
CA ASN A 235 -5.12 -2.23 18.94
C ASN A 235 -5.80 -0.89 19.22
N GLU A 236 -5.12 0.23 18.97
CA GLU A 236 -5.71 1.56 19.05
C GLU A 236 -6.85 1.70 18.03
N ALA A 237 -6.63 1.33 16.77
CA ALA A 237 -7.63 1.37 15.70
C ALA A 237 -8.86 0.52 16.05
N ASN A 238 -8.66 -0.72 16.46
CA ASN A 238 -9.73 -1.64 16.83
C ASN A 238 -10.52 -1.13 18.04
N SER A 239 -9.86 -0.51 19.01
CA SER A 239 -10.53 0.11 20.16
C SER A 239 -11.46 1.24 19.74
N ARG A 240 -11.01 2.08 18.80
CA ARG A 240 -11.83 3.17 18.22
C ARG A 240 -13.02 2.61 17.43
N ILE A 241 -12.78 1.62 16.55
CA ILE A 241 -13.85 0.96 15.77
C ILE A 241 -14.91 0.37 16.71
N ARG A 242 -14.50 -0.41 17.70
CA ARG A 242 -15.39 -1.07 18.65
C ARG A 242 -16.18 -0.06 19.47
N LEU A 243 -15.53 1.02 19.93
CA LEU A 243 -16.21 2.09 20.65
C LEU A 243 -17.28 2.77 19.78
N ALA A 244 -16.92 3.20 18.56
CA ALA A 244 -17.86 3.83 17.65
C ALA A 244 -19.04 2.90 17.35
N LYS A 245 -18.79 1.63 17.01
CA LYS A 245 -19.83 0.60 16.76
C LYS A 245 -20.65 0.25 18.00
N SER A 246 -20.11 0.43 19.20
CA SER A 246 -20.89 0.22 20.44
C SER A 246 -21.97 1.27 20.64
N ILE A 247 -21.73 2.49 20.17
CA ILE A 247 -22.59 3.66 20.34
C ILE A 247 -23.53 3.83 19.13
N ASP A 248 -22.99 3.68 17.92
CA ASP A 248 -23.73 3.80 16.66
C ASP A 248 -23.81 2.45 15.95
N LYS A 249 -25.04 1.92 15.83
CA LYS A 249 -25.33 0.64 15.15
C LYS A 249 -25.77 0.82 13.69
N ASN A 250 -25.97 2.06 13.26
CA ASN A 250 -26.65 2.36 12.01
C ASN A 250 -25.69 2.72 10.90
N HIS A 251 -24.56 3.39 11.21
CA HIS A 251 -23.64 3.93 10.24
C HIS A 251 -22.35 3.10 10.15
N PRO A 252 -21.83 2.88 8.94
CA PRO A 252 -20.54 2.19 8.76
C PRO A 252 -19.40 2.94 9.43
N VAL A 253 -18.48 2.17 10.01
CA VAL A 253 -17.26 2.67 10.64
C VAL A 253 -16.06 2.19 9.84
N TYR A 254 -15.18 3.09 9.48
CA TYR A 254 -13.92 2.80 8.83
C TYR A 254 -12.81 3.72 9.35
N LEU A 255 -11.62 3.46 8.96
CA LEU A 255 -10.50 4.37 9.02
C LEU A 255 -9.88 4.51 7.64
N HIS A 256 -9.23 5.63 7.40
CA HIS A 256 -8.65 5.95 6.12
C HIS A 256 -7.13 5.86 6.21
N VAL A 257 -6.55 4.95 5.44
CA VAL A 257 -5.11 4.68 5.44
C VAL A 257 -4.42 5.35 4.25
N VAL A 258 -3.12 5.56 4.35
CA VAL A 258 -2.24 5.65 3.18
C VAL A 258 -1.74 4.23 2.92
N PRO A 259 -2.08 3.62 1.78
CA PRO A 259 -1.65 2.25 1.50
C PRO A 259 -0.14 2.10 1.55
N ASN A 260 0.29 0.99 2.08
CA ASN A 260 1.67 0.68 2.37
C ASN A 260 2.51 0.43 1.09
N THR A 261 2.77 1.51 0.34
CA THR A 261 3.48 1.51 -0.94
C THR A 261 4.91 2.02 -0.80
N SER A 262 5.64 2.08 -1.91
CA SER A 262 7.00 2.61 -1.96
C SER A 262 7.09 4.14 -1.89
N SER A 263 5.97 4.86 -2.00
CA SER A 263 6.02 6.31 -2.27
C SER A 263 6.20 7.18 -1.03
N ILE A 264 5.40 6.98 0.05
CA ILE A 264 5.41 7.88 1.21
C ILE A 264 5.45 7.12 2.53
N PHE A 265 4.52 6.19 2.72
CA PHE A 265 4.38 5.42 3.95
C PHE A 265 4.63 3.93 3.68
N ASN A 266 5.03 3.20 4.70
CA ASN A 266 5.14 1.75 4.65
C ASN A 266 4.91 1.16 6.04
N GLY A 267 4.82 -0.17 6.14
CA GLY A 267 4.50 -0.89 7.36
C GLY A 267 5.40 -0.63 8.55
N LEU A 268 6.58 -0.03 8.32
CA LEU A 268 7.50 0.31 9.40
C LEU A 268 7.10 1.56 10.18
N VAL A 269 6.31 2.44 9.59
CA VAL A 269 5.82 3.65 10.28
C VAL A 269 4.57 3.40 11.13
N GLY A 270 4.16 2.16 11.28
CA GLY A 270 3.26 1.78 12.36
C GLY A 270 1.88 1.31 11.95
N VAL A 271 1.64 0.93 10.68
CA VAL A 271 0.36 0.38 10.26
C VAL A 271 0.52 -0.89 9.42
N ASP A 272 -0.48 -1.75 9.52
CA ASP A 272 -0.65 -2.92 8.69
C ASP A 272 -2.04 -2.86 8.06
N ASP A 273 -2.10 -2.58 6.76
CA ASP A 273 -3.36 -2.37 6.04
C ASP A 273 -4.31 -3.58 6.15
N PHE A 274 -3.76 -4.81 6.15
CA PHE A 274 -4.56 -6.02 6.26
C PHE A 274 -5.18 -6.18 7.65
N GLU A 275 -4.42 -5.87 8.71
CA GLU A 275 -4.90 -5.93 10.08
C GLU A 275 -5.94 -4.83 10.36
N LEU A 276 -5.67 -3.60 9.92
CA LEU A 276 -6.58 -2.47 10.09
C LEU A 276 -7.92 -2.69 9.37
N ALA A 277 -7.90 -3.35 8.21
CA ALA A 277 -9.11 -3.63 7.46
C ALA A 277 -10.05 -4.61 8.16
N LYS A 278 -9.57 -5.51 9.04
CA LYS A 278 -10.36 -6.62 9.59
C LYS A 278 -11.65 -6.18 10.28
N GLU A 279 -11.59 -5.18 11.14
CA GLU A 279 -12.75 -4.72 11.92
C GLU A 279 -13.56 -3.59 11.26
N CYS A 280 -13.10 -2.99 10.19
CA CYS A 280 -13.83 -1.98 9.44
C CYS A 280 -15.07 -2.54 8.74
N ASP A 281 -16.14 -1.74 8.59
CA ASP A 281 -17.32 -2.12 7.79
C ASP A 281 -17.10 -1.93 6.30
N VAL A 282 -16.37 -0.88 5.94
CA VAL A 282 -15.83 -0.59 4.60
C VAL A 282 -14.35 -0.31 4.74
N PHE A 283 -13.57 -0.35 3.66
CA PHE A 283 -12.16 0.00 3.75
C PHE A 283 -11.84 1.17 2.82
N ALA A 284 -11.03 2.10 3.28
CA ALA A 284 -10.80 3.32 2.55
C ALA A 284 -9.35 3.81 2.68
N SER A 285 -8.91 4.54 1.66
CA SER A 285 -7.52 4.99 1.61
C SER A 285 -7.38 6.29 0.83
N THR A 286 -6.23 6.95 1.01
CA THR A 286 -5.68 7.90 0.04
C THR A 286 -5.18 7.10 -1.15
N ASN A 287 -5.59 7.43 -2.38
CA ASN A 287 -5.11 6.76 -3.58
C ASN A 287 -4.67 7.76 -4.66
N PHE A 288 -3.56 7.41 -5.29
CA PHE A 288 -3.10 8.03 -6.52
C PHE A 288 -3.43 7.16 -7.74
N ALA A 289 -3.20 7.67 -8.94
CA ALA A 289 -3.57 6.98 -10.17
C ALA A 289 -2.72 5.72 -10.49
N THR A 290 -1.63 5.46 -9.77
CA THR A 290 -0.81 4.26 -9.99
C THR A 290 -1.51 3.00 -9.47
N PRO A 291 -1.42 1.86 -10.17
CA PRO A 291 -2.20 0.66 -9.86
C PRO A 291 -2.00 0.13 -8.44
N ILE A 292 -0.78 0.15 -7.92
CA ILE A 292 -0.45 -0.41 -6.60
C ILE A 292 -1.35 0.12 -5.47
N TRP A 293 -1.72 1.40 -5.51
CA TRP A 293 -2.56 2.01 -4.48
C TRP A 293 -3.94 1.37 -4.40
N SER A 294 -4.61 1.27 -5.55
CA SER A 294 -5.94 0.66 -5.64
C SER A 294 -5.90 -0.85 -5.41
N VAL A 295 -4.90 -1.54 -5.97
CA VAL A 295 -4.71 -2.98 -5.79
C VAL A 295 -4.48 -3.32 -4.32
N LEU A 296 -3.64 -2.57 -3.60
CA LEU A 296 -3.38 -2.81 -2.19
C LEU A 296 -4.63 -2.51 -1.34
N THR A 297 -5.33 -1.39 -1.61
CA THR A 297 -6.58 -1.06 -0.91
C THR A 297 -7.65 -2.15 -1.07
N THR A 298 -7.90 -2.59 -2.30
CA THR A 298 -8.91 -3.64 -2.56
C THR A 298 -8.45 -5.00 -2.08
N SER A 299 -7.15 -5.26 -2.06
CA SER A 299 -6.59 -6.48 -1.47
C SER A 299 -6.76 -6.49 0.05
N ALA A 300 -6.37 -5.46 0.76
CA ALA A 300 -6.55 -5.37 2.21
C ALA A 300 -8.06 -5.42 2.57
N GLY A 301 -8.88 -4.66 1.85
CA GLY A 301 -10.34 -4.61 2.02
C GLY A 301 -11.12 -5.77 1.38
N LYS A 302 -10.50 -6.92 1.07
CA LYS A 302 -11.17 -8.06 0.41
C LYS A 302 -12.51 -8.41 1.09
N GLY A 303 -13.58 -8.47 0.28
CA GLY A 303 -14.94 -8.76 0.75
C GLY A 303 -15.69 -7.55 1.33
N LYS A 304 -15.10 -6.36 1.28
CA LYS A 304 -15.70 -5.09 1.72
C LYS A 304 -15.79 -4.11 0.55
N THR A 305 -16.65 -3.12 0.69
CA THR A 305 -16.65 -1.98 -0.23
C THR A 305 -15.42 -1.12 0.05
N CYS A 306 -14.69 -0.77 -1.01
CA CYS A 306 -13.46 0.02 -0.93
C CYS A 306 -13.65 1.38 -1.59
N TYR A 307 -13.07 2.44 -0.97
CA TYR A 307 -13.18 3.81 -1.45
C TYR A 307 -11.81 4.50 -1.50
N ASN A 308 -11.66 5.44 -2.46
CA ASN A 308 -10.62 6.46 -2.40
C ASN A 308 -11.21 7.70 -1.70
N VAL A 309 -10.92 7.88 -0.42
CA VAL A 309 -11.50 8.96 0.39
C VAL A 309 -10.62 10.18 0.53
N GLU A 310 -9.45 10.14 -0.15
CA GLU A 310 -8.58 11.30 -0.32
C GLU A 310 -7.91 11.25 -1.69
N CYS A 311 -8.63 11.78 -2.68
CA CYS A 311 -8.19 11.83 -4.06
C CYS A 311 -7.52 13.17 -4.34
N HIS A 312 -6.24 13.15 -4.69
CA HIS A 312 -5.46 14.32 -5.02
C HIS A 312 -5.44 14.53 -6.53
N ILE A 313 -6.18 15.54 -7.03
CA ILE A 313 -6.15 15.93 -8.43
C ILE A 313 -5.74 17.40 -8.55
N GLY A 314 -4.73 17.65 -9.37
CA GLY A 314 -4.14 18.97 -9.52
C GLY A 314 -2.85 19.15 -8.73
N SER A 315 -2.47 20.37 -8.44
CA SER A 315 -1.18 20.67 -7.79
C SER A 315 -1.28 20.81 -6.29
N GLY A 316 -0.29 20.34 -5.58
CA GLY A 316 -0.32 20.07 -4.15
C GLY A 316 0.45 20.98 -3.21
N SER A 317 1.10 22.07 -3.63
CA SER A 317 1.81 22.96 -2.69
C SER A 317 2.14 24.32 -3.29
N THR A 318 2.59 25.26 -2.46
CA THR A 318 3.05 26.60 -2.90
C THR A 318 4.17 26.59 -3.94
N LYS A 319 4.93 25.51 -4.03
CA LYS A 319 6.02 25.36 -5.01
C LYS A 319 5.58 24.79 -6.35
N MET A 320 4.36 24.28 -6.43
CA MET A 320 3.83 23.62 -7.64
C MET A 320 2.89 24.56 -8.39
N HIS A 321 3.08 24.66 -9.70
CA HIS A 321 2.14 25.38 -10.56
C HIS A 321 0.86 24.56 -10.72
N GLN A 322 -0.29 25.22 -10.65
CA GLN A 322 -1.57 24.57 -10.88
C GLN A 322 -1.69 24.12 -12.34
N LYS A 323 -1.95 22.84 -12.54
CA LYS A 323 -2.29 22.25 -13.84
C LYS A 323 -3.76 22.47 -14.13
N GLN A 324 -4.11 22.80 -15.38
CA GLN A 324 -5.49 22.75 -15.83
C GLN A 324 -5.91 21.28 -15.97
N ILE A 325 -7.01 20.92 -15.32
CA ILE A 325 -7.54 19.55 -15.34
C ILE A 325 -8.74 19.52 -16.29
N THR A 326 -8.75 18.54 -17.17
CA THR A 326 -9.84 18.26 -18.11
C THR A 326 -10.61 17.01 -17.69
N ILE A 327 -11.77 16.79 -18.31
CA ILE A 327 -12.52 15.53 -18.12
C ILE A 327 -11.70 14.31 -18.53
N LYS A 328 -10.81 14.43 -19.52
CA LYS A 328 -9.93 13.32 -19.94
C LYS A 328 -8.89 12.99 -18.87
N ASP A 329 -8.30 14.00 -18.24
CA ASP A 329 -7.40 13.81 -17.10
C ASP A 329 -8.15 13.11 -15.95
N MET A 330 -9.37 13.56 -15.64
CA MET A 330 -10.22 13.01 -14.61
C MET A 330 -10.58 11.54 -14.91
N ALA A 331 -11.01 11.24 -16.13
CA ALA A 331 -11.35 9.88 -16.56
C ALA A 331 -10.12 8.95 -16.49
N LYS A 332 -8.94 9.42 -16.95
CA LYS A 332 -7.70 8.70 -16.91
C LYS A 332 -7.32 8.30 -15.46
N ASP A 333 -7.52 9.21 -14.51
CA ASP A 333 -7.11 8.98 -13.13
C ASP A 333 -8.13 8.14 -12.33
N LEU A 334 -9.44 8.29 -12.59
CA LEU A 334 -10.48 7.67 -11.76
C LEU A 334 -11.06 6.38 -12.33
N LEU A 335 -11.20 6.24 -13.65
CA LEU A 335 -11.80 5.04 -14.25
C LEU A 335 -11.01 3.77 -13.95
N PRO A 336 -9.66 3.75 -14.06
CA PRO A 336 -8.88 2.57 -13.69
C PRO A 336 -9.10 2.13 -12.24
N GLN A 337 -9.29 3.07 -11.32
CA GLN A 337 -9.55 2.77 -9.92
C GLN A 337 -10.91 2.09 -9.72
N ILE A 338 -11.94 2.47 -10.53
CA ILE A 338 -13.23 1.76 -10.55
C ILE A 338 -13.04 0.34 -11.08
N GLY A 339 -12.27 0.16 -12.14
CA GLY A 339 -11.91 -1.15 -12.70
C GLY A 339 -11.26 -2.05 -11.66
N MET A 340 -10.30 -1.53 -10.93
CA MET A 340 -9.62 -2.23 -9.84
C MET A 340 -10.47 -2.45 -8.58
N GLY A 341 -11.72 -1.99 -8.55
CA GLY A 341 -12.68 -2.33 -7.49
C GLY A 341 -13.03 -1.20 -6.51
N LEU A 342 -12.56 0.02 -6.69
CA LEU A 342 -13.00 1.14 -5.86
C LEU A 342 -14.42 1.59 -6.25
N ARG A 343 -15.20 2.01 -5.27
CA ARG A 343 -16.65 2.32 -5.41
C ARG A 343 -16.98 3.77 -5.05
N GLY A 344 -16.00 4.66 -5.18
CA GLY A 344 -16.20 6.09 -4.98
C GLY A 344 -14.94 6.85 -4.64
N PHE A 345 -15.09 8.17 -4.64
CA PHE A 345 -13.99 9.13 -4.51
C PHE A 345 -14.40 10.30 -3.64
N MET A 346 -13.48 10.80 -2.81
CA MET A 346 -13.58 12.10 -2.14
C MET A 346 -12.34 12.92 -2.45
N PHE A 347 -12.52 14.11 -3.03
CA PHE A 347 -11.40 14.98 -3.40
C PHE A 347 -10.85 15.70 -2.17
N TRP A 348 -9.56 15.70 -1.99
CA TRP A 348 -8.81 16.63 -1.17
C TRP A 348 -8.40 17.79 -2.03
N GLN A 349 -8.98 19.00 -1.89
CA GLN A 349 -10.16 19.35 -1.10
C GLN A 349 -11.05 20.31 -1.89
N TYR A 350 -12.24 20.69 -1.35
CA TYR A 350 -13.14 21.57 -2.08
C TYR A 350 -12.56 22.99 -2.26
N ARG A 351 -12.21 23.68 -1.16
CA ARG A 351 -11.44 24.93 -1.23
C ARG A 351 -9.97 24.66 -1.03
N PRO A 352 -9.07 25.32 -1.78
CA PRO A 352 -7.64 25.26 -1.49
C PRO A 352 -7.36 25.68 -0.07
N GLU A 353 -6.39 25.01 0.57
CA GLU A 353 -5.88 25.44 1.88
C GLU A 353 -5.24 26.83 1.78
N ILE A 354 -5.44 27.64 2.81
CA ILE A 354 -4.88 29.00 2.87
C ILE A 354 -3.80 29.16 3.95
N LEU A 355 -3.58 28.12 4.74
CA LEU A 355 -2.63 28.10 5.85
C LEU A 355 -1.58 27.01 5.67
N GLY A 356 -0.32 27.35 5.91
CA GLY A 356 0.76 26.39 5.97
C GLY A 356 1.29 25.90 4.63
N LEU A 357 1.99 24.77 4.68
CA LEU A 357 2.75 24.20 3.56
C LEU A 357 1.86 23.75 2.37
N GLU A 358 0.64 23.37 2.65
CA GLU A 358 -0.32 22.89 1.65
C GLU A 358 -1.07 24.05 0.95
N SER A 359 -0.79 25.28 1.27
CA SER A 359 -1.41 26.45 0.61
C SER A 359 -0.70 26.77 -0.71
N PRO A 360 -1.46 27.08 -1.79
CA PRO A 360 -2.88 26.96 -2.07
C PRO A 360 -3.23 25.68 -2.87
N ALA A 361 -3.14 24.52 -2.23
CA ALA A 361 -3.13 23.21 -2.86
C ALA A 361 -4.52 22.60 -3.11
N TRP A 362 -4.60 21.72 -4.12
CA TRP A 362 -5.64 20.72 -4.41
C TRP A 362 -7.11 21.21 -4.45
N GLY A 363 -7.37 22.46 -4.71
CA GLY A 363 -8.73 22.97 -4.71
C GLY A 363 -9.57 22.49 -5.90
N VAL A 364 -10.78 22.00 -5.62
CA VAL A 364 -11.85 21.85 -6.60
C VAL A 364 -12.30 23.24 -7.09
N THR A 365 -12.29 24.20 -6.18
CA THR A 365 -12.50 25.64 -6.47
C THR A 365 -11.17 26.39 -6.50
N LYS A 366 -11.25 27.66 -6.94
CA LYS A 366 -10.21 28.65 -6.72
C LYS A 366 -10.28 29.17 -5.26
N LEU A 367 -9.29 29.96 -4.85
CA LEU A 367 -9.23 30.56 -3.51
C LEU A 367 -10.47 31.40 -3.15
N ASP A 368 -11.05 32.10 -4.12
CA ASP A 368 -12.26 32.91 -3.95
C ASP A 368 -13.56 32.10 -3.86
N GLY A 369 -13.46 30.75 -4.03
CA GLY A 369 -14.60 29.83 -4.02
C GLY A 369 -15.32 29.70 -5.37
N SER A 370 -14.88 30.41 -6.42
CA SER A 370 -15.37 30.16 -7.77
C SER A 370 -14.87 28.80 -8.28
N ILE A 371 -15.68 28.15 -9.13
CA ILE A 371 -15.34 26.82 -9.64
C ILE A 371 -14.04 26.85 -10.44
N GLY A 372 -13.13 25.93 -10.14
CA GLY A 372 -11.87 25.73 -10.85
C GLY A 372 -11.98 24.68 -11.96
N SER A 373 -10.89 24.45 -12.71
CA SER A 373 -10.87 23.42 -13.77
C SER A 373 -11.16 22.02 -13.21
N VAL A 374 -10.66 21.70 -12.02
CA VAL A 374 -10.95 20.43 -11.32
C VAL A 374 -12.45 20.27 -11.10
N GLY A 375 -13.13 21.31 -10.61
CA GLY A 375 -14.56 21.23 -10.35
C GLY A 375 -15.41 21.15 -11.63
N VAL A 376 -14.99 21.82 -12.70
CA VAL A 376 -15.65 21.68 -14.02
C VAL A 376 -15.51 20.25 -14.54
N ALA A 377 -14.29 19.70 -14.50
CA ALA A 377 -14.03 18.33 -14.93
C ALA A 377 -14.77 17.29 -14.06
N ALA A 378 -14.80 17.50 -12.74
CA ALA A 378 -15.52 16.62 -11.81
C ALA A 378 -17.03 16.60 -12.08
N LYS A 379 -17.64 17.77 -12.28
CA LYS A 379 -19.07 17.88 -12.62
C LYS A 379 -19.41 17.17 -13.92
N GLU A 380 -18.59 17.34 -14.94
CA GLU A 380 -18.80 16.68 -16.24
C GLU A 380 -18.58 15.15 -16.10
N PHE A 381 -17.54 14.74 -15.40
CA PHE A 381 -17.23 13.32 -15.15
C PHE A 381 -18.40 12.60 -14.47
N ILE A 382 -18.85 13.13 -13.32
CA ILE A 382 -19.93 12.48 -12.58
C ILE A 382 -21.26 12.57 -13.30
N GLY A 383 -21.51 13.68 -14.02
CA GLY A 383 -22.74 13.86 -14.79
C GLY A 383 -22.96 12.78 -15.85
N LYS A 384 -21.88 12.33 -16.49
CA LYS A 384 -21.91 11.19 -17.43
C LYS A 384 -22.02 9.84 -16.72
N LEU A 385 -21.32 9.65 -15.59
CA LEU A 385 -21.28 8.39 -14.85
C LEU A 385 -22.55 8.14 -14.01
N LEU A 386 -23.25 9.18 -13.60
CA LEU A 386 -24.37 9.15 -12.64
C LEU A 386 -25.43 8.06 -12.92
N PRO A 387 -25.87 7.82 -14.18
CA PRO A 387 -26.85 6.76 -14.47
C PRO A 387 -26.40 5.35 -14.14
N TYR A 388 -25.08 5.13 -13.98
CA TYR A 388 -24.45 3.81 -13.82
C TYR A 388 -23.87 3.61 -12.41
N THR A 389 -23.92 4.62 -11.54
CA THR A 389 -23.29 4.59 -10.23
C THR A 389 -23.84 3.51 -9.30
N ASP A 390 -25.15 3.23 -9.36
CA ASP A 390 -25.77 2.16 -8.56
C ASP A 390 -25.29 0.77 -9.02
N GLU A 391 -25.13 0.55 -10.33
CA GLU A 391 -24.60 -0.68 -10.89
C GLU A 391 -23.12 -0.85 -10.50
N ILE A 392 -22.32 0.19 -10.62
CA ILE A 392 -20.91 0.20 -10.22
C ILE A 392 -20.75 -0.05 -8.72
N ALA A 393 -21.55 0.59 -7.87
CA ALA A 393 -21.47 0.43 -6.42
C ALA A 393 -21.73 -1.03 -5.96
N ASN A 394 -22.56 -1.76 -6.72
CA ASN A 394 -22.92 -3.15 -6.44
C ASN A 394 -22.17 -4.16 -7.33
N ALA A 395 -21.22 -3.70 -8.14
CA ALA A 395 -20.41 -4.57 -8.98
C ALA A 395 -19.58 -5.56 -8.12
N PRO A 396 -19.34 -6.79 -8.64
CA PRO A 396 -18.47 -7.73 -7.94
C PRO A 396 -17.06 -7.19 -7.81
N ALA A 397 -16.34 -7.65 -6.78
CA ALA A 397 -14.92 -7.38 -6.67
C ALA A 397 -14.16 -8.08 -7.81
N PRO A 398 -13.05 -7.51 -8.32
CA PRO A 398 -12.17 -8.21 -9.24
C PRO A 398 -11.74 -9.58 -8.69
N ASN A 399 -11.58 -10.58 -9.57
CA ASN A 399 -11.12 -11.92 -9.20
C ASN A 399 -9.71 -12.16 -9.78
N PRO A 400 -8.66 -11.75 -9.09
CA PRO A 400 -7.29 -11.85 -9.60
C PRO A 400 -6.79 -13.29 -9.59
N GLN A 401 -6.09 -13.68 -10.67
CA GLN A 401 -5.41 -14.98 -10.79
C GLN A 401 -3.92 -14.87 -10.46
N ILE A 402 -3.39 -13.66 -10.29
CA ILE A 402 -2.03 -13.37 -9.85
C ILE A 402 -2.09 -12.80 -8.44
N ALA A 403 -1.26 -13.33 -7.55
CA ALA A 403 -1.04 -12.80 -6.22
C ALA A 403 0.44 -12.43 -6.03
N VAL A 404 0.70 -11.26 -5.46
CA VAL A 404 2.04 -10.79 -5.10
C VAL A 404 2.14 -10.74 -3.59
N TRP A 405 3.09 -11.45 -3.03
CA TRP A 405 3.29 -11.53 -1.59
C TRP A 405 3.86 -10.24 -1.01
N LYS A 406 3.30 -9.82 0.12
CA LYS A 406 3.79 -8.74 0.96
C LYS A 406 3.78 -9.19 2.42
N GLY A 407 4.92 -9.70 2.88
CA GLY A 407 5.12 -10.18 4.26
C GLY A 407 5.39 -9.05 5.22
N ARG A 408 4.64 -8.98 6.33
CA ARG A 408 4.81 -7.97 7.38
C ARG A 408 6.20 -8.04 8.03
N LYS A 409 6.61 -9.23 8.48
CA LYS A 409 7.93 -9.43 9.09
C LYS A 409 9.05 -9.26 8.08
N HIS A 410 8.82 -9.73 6.86
CA HIS A 410 9.77 -9.59 5.78
C HIS A 410 10.04 -8.11 5.43
N GLU A 411 9.03 -7.24 5.48
CA GLU A 411 9.21 -5.81 5.28
C GLU A 411 10.13 -5.20 6.35
N ILE A 412 9.93 -5.58 7.62
CA ILE A 412 10.81 -5.16 8.73
C ILE A 412 12.22 -5.74 8.54
N PHE A 413 12.33 -7.02 8.18
CA PHE A 413 13.60 -7.66 7.89
C PHE A 413 14.36 -6.99 6.74
N SER A 414 13.66 -6.67 5.65
CA SER A 414 14.25 -5.96 4.52
C SER A 414 14.82 -4.59 4.94
N TYR A 415 14.13 -3.86 5.80
CA TYR A 415 14.67 -2.63 6.41
C TYR A 415 15.92 -2.91 7.26
N CYS A 416 15.93 -3.99 8.03
CA CYS A 416 17.12 -4.35 8.82
C CYS A 416 18.35 -4.56 7.94
N VAL A 417 18.17 -5.16 6.78
CA VAL A 417 19.26 -5.44 5.81
C VAL A 417 19.67 -4.17 5.06
N ASN A 418 18.71 -3.46 4.49
CA ASN A 418 18.96 -2.42 3.48
C ASN A 418 19.06 -1.01 4.04
N ALA A 419 18.60 -0.77 5.28
CA ALA A 419 18.46 0.56 5.91
C ALA A 419 17.55 1.54 5.12
N GLU A 420 16.74 1.02 4.22
CA GLU A 420 15.78 1.78 3.41
C GLU A 420 14.38 1.19 3.57
N LEU A 421 13.40 2.07 3.86
CA LEU A 421 12.01 1.66 4.03
C LEU A 421 11.37 1.16 2.73
N GLN A 422 11.86 1.60 1.59
CA GLN A 422 11.17 1.47 0.31
C GLN A 422 11.57 0.25 -0.52
N SER A 423 12.69 -0.40 -0.21
CA SER A 423 13.25 -1.46 -1.09
C SER A 423 12.25 -2.59 -1.35
N TYR A 424 11.70 -3.18 -0.30
CA TYR A 424 10.73 -4.27 -0.46
C TYR A 424 9.39 -3.81 -1.04
N ALA A 425 8.91 -2.63 -0.63
CA ALA A 425 7.68 -2.08 -1.19
C ALA A 425 7.80 -1.82 -2.70
N LYS A 426 8.96 -1.33 -3.18
CA LYS A 426 9.26 -1.18 -4.62
C LYS A 426 9.26 -2.52 -5.35
N ALA A 427 9.79 -3.57 -4.73
CA ALA A 427 9.78 -4.91 -5.31
C ALA A 427 8.34 -5.40 -5.54
N VAL A 428 7.48 -5.29 -4.53
CA VAL A 428 6.05 -5.63 -4.63
C VAL A 428 5.36 -4.79 -5.71
N GLU A 429 5.59 -3.48 -5.71
CA GLU A 429 5.03 -2.55 -6.69
C GLU A 429 5.42 -2.89 -8.12
N SER A 430 6.68 -3.27 -8.35
CA SER A 430 7.18 -3.64 -9.68
C SER A 430 6.42 -4.83 -10.26
N TYR A 431 6.15 -5.86 -9.47
CA TYR A 431 5.37 -7.02 -9.92
C TYR A 431 3.88 -6.70 -10.13
N VAL A 432 3.28 -5.88 -9.27
CA VAL A 432 1.90 -5.41 -9.44
C VAL A 432 1.77 -4.60 -10.73
N ASN A 433 2.69 -3.67 -10.98
CA ASN A 433 2.69 -2.85 -12.19
C ASN A 433 2.95 -3.69 -13.43
N ALA A 434 3.88 -4.66 -13.38
CA ALA A 434 4.13 -5.58 -14.49
C ALA A 434 2.87 -6.40 -14.86
N ALA A 435 2.12 -6.88 -13.88
CA ALA A 435 0.86 -7.58 -14.13
C ALA A 435 -0.19 -6.63 -14.73
N TYR A 436 -0.44 -5.49 -14.10
CA TYR A 436 -1.47 -4.54 -14.52
C TYR A 436 -1.22 -4.01 -15.93
N PHE A 437 -0.02 -3.47 -16.21
CA PHE A 437 0.29 -2.89 -17.52
C PHE A 437 0.42 -3.91 -18.66
N ASN A 438 0.37 -5.20 -18.34
CA ASN A 438 0.29 -6.29 -19.31
C ASN A 438 -1.09 -7.00 -19.31
N ASN A 439 -2.12 -6.29 -18.83
CA ASN A 439 -3.53 -6.71 -18.93
C ASN A 439 -3.89 -7.96 -18.10
N TYR A 440 -3.33 -8.03 -16.87
CA TYR A 440 -3.68 -9.05 -15.89
C TYR A 440 -4.19 -8.41 -14.60
N ASN A 441 -5.26 -8.96 -14.03
CA ASN A 441 -5.67 -8.59 -12.67
C ASN A 441 -4.77 -9.28 -11.65
N CYS A 442 -4.35 -8.51 -10.65
CA CYS A 442 -3.53 -9.02 -9.55
C CYS A 442 -4.03 -8.54 -8.19
N ALA A 443 -3.64 -9.26 -7.15
CA ALA A 443 -3.83 -8.85 -5.75
C ALA A 443 -2.49 -8.87 -5.02
N VAL A 444 -2.42 -8.10 -3.95
CA VAL A 444 -1.38 -8.25 -2.93
C VAL A 444 -1.91 -9.15 -1.82
N VAL A 445 -1.09 -10.08 -1.32
CA VAL A 445 -1.46 -11.02 -0.27
C VAL A 445 -0.44 -11.02 0.85
N ASN A 446 -0.91 -11.09 2.10
CA ASN A 446 -0.07 -11.26 3.27
C ASN A 446 0.12 -12.75 3.61
N ASP A 447 0.93 -13.03 4.63
CA ASP A 447 1.24 -14.38 5.10
C ASP A 447 -0.02 -15.17 5.45
N GLU A 448 -0.93 -14.55 6.21
CA GLU A 448 -2.19 -15.17 6.65
C GLU A 448 -3.01 -15.67 5.47
N ARG A 449 -3.14 -14.87 4.41
CA ARG A 449 -3.91 -15.26 3.23
C ARG A 449 -3.29 -16.39 2.43
N ILE A 450 -1.96 -16.49 2.40
CA ILE A 450 -1.28 -17.63 1.79
C ILE A 450 -1.53 -18.88 2.62
N ILE A 451 -1.43 -18.77 3.94
CA ILE A 451 -1.66 -19.89 4.87
C ILE A 451 -3.11 -20.38 4.83
N ASP A 452 -4.08 -19.47 4.75
CA ASP A 452 -5.52 -19.79 4.68
C ASP A 452 -5.93 -20.37 3.32
N GLY A 453 -5.11 -20.16 2.27
CA GLY A 453 -5.34 -20.66 0.92
C GLY A 453 -5.68 -19.55 -0.08
N LEU A 454 -5.19 -19.75 -1.30
CA LEU A 454 -5.28 -18.78 -2.40
C LEU A 454 -6.30 -19.26 -3.46
N ASP A 455 -7.59 -19.21 -3.11
CA ASP A 455 -8.65 -19.61 -4.05
C ASP A 455 -8.65 -18.75 -5.32
N GLY A 456 -8.64 -19.42 -6.48
CA GLY A 456 -8.66 -18.77 -7.80
C GLY A 456 -7.31 -18.23 -8.28
N VAL A 457 -6.29 -18.17 -7.42
CA VAL A 457 -4.95 -17.75 -7.81
C VAL A 457 -4.24 -18.89 -8.55
N LYS A 458 -3.63 -18.58 -9.68
CA LYS A 458 -2.84 -19.49 -10.49
C LYS A 458 -1.33 -19.22 -10.37
N LEU A 459 -0.95 -17.95 -10.20
CA LEU A 459 0.44 -17.51 -10.03
C LEU A 459 0.60 -16.76 -8.71
N LEU A 460 1.46 -17.30 -7.84
CA LEU A 460 1.95 -16.61 -6.64
C LEU A 460 3.36 -16.10 -6.90
N ILE A 461 3.59 -14.80 -6.70
CA ILE A 461 4.90 -14.17 -6.85
C ILE A 461 5.43 -13.81 -5.46
N LEU A 462 6.65 -14.22 -5.18
CA LEU A 462 7.37 -13.99 -3.92
C LEU A 462 8.60 -13.09 -4.18
N PRO A 463 8.44 -11.76 -4.16
CA PRO A 463 9.56 -10.84 -4.35
C PRO A 463 10.52 -10.89 -3.17
N MET A 464 11.83 -10.89 -3.40
CA MET A 464 12.87 -10.78 -2.37
C MET A 464 12.65 -11.71 -1.17
N CYS A 465 12.18 -12.92 -1.34
CA CYS A 465 11.56 -13.81 -0.35
C CYS A 465 12.54 -14.41 0.69
N TYR A 466 13.42 -13.59 1.27
CA TYR A 466 14.53 -14.03 2.10
C TYR A 466 14.10 -14.45 3.52
N GLU A 467 13.30 -13.64 4.23
CA GLU A 467 12.78 -14.00 5.55
C GLU A 467 11.46 -14.77 5.39
N PHE A 468 11.38 -15.97 5.99
CA PHE A 468 10.24 -16.87 5.88
C PHE A 468 10.11 -17.74 7.14
N ASP A 469 8.90 -18.18 7.48
CA ASP A 469 8.67 -19.18 8.50
C ASP A 469 8.21 -20.52 7.92
N SER A 470 8.21 -21.58 8.75
CA SER A 470 7.84 -22.92 8.32
C SER A 470 6.37 -23.08 7.91
N LYS A 471 5.46 -22.28 8.49
CA LYS A 471 4.03 -22.33 8.13
C LYS A 471 3.80 -21.76 6.74
N LEU A 472 4.43 -20.63 6.46
CA LEU A 472 4.35 -19.99 5.15
C LEU A 472 5.01 -20.87 4.07
N ALA A 473 6.19 -21.48 4.37
CA ALA A 473 6.87 -22.42 3.49
C ALA A 473 5.98 -23.63 3.16
N ALA A 474 5.34 -24.22 4.15
CA ALA A 474 4.43 -25.36 3.96
C ALA A 474 3.17 -24.97 3.15
N ALA A 475 2.65 -23.75 3.35
CA ALA A 475 1.50 -23.24 2.58
C ALA A 475 1.85 -23.03 1.12
N VAL A 476 3.03 -22.43 0.83
CA VAL A 476 3.53 -22.25 -0.54
C VAL A 476 3.75 -23.62 -1.23
N ASP A 477 4.39 -24.57 -0.55
CA ASP A 477 4.58 -25.94 -1.07
C ASP A 477 3.24 -26.62 -1.37
N THR A 478 2.25 -26.46 -0.49
CA THR A 478 0.89 -26.98 -0.67
C THR A 478 0.19 -26.33 -1.86
N PHE A 479 0.32 -25.01 -2.04
CA PHE A 479 -0.22 -24.28 -3.17
C PHE A 479 0.30 -24.84 -4.50
N VAL A 480 1.62 -25.08 -4.58
CA VAL A 480 2.22 -25.63 -5.80
C VAL A 480 1.77 -27.07 -6.01
N LYS A 481 1.78 -27.93 -4.99
CA LYS A 481 1.31 -29.33 -5.12
C LYS A 481 -0.13 -29.44 -5.63
N ASN A 482 -0.96 -28.46 -5.31
CA ASN A 482 -2.36 -28.44 -5.73
C ASN A 482 -2.59 -27.87 -7.14
N GLY A 483 -1.56 -27.38 -7.82
CA GLY A 483 -1.62 -26.92 -9.20
C GLY A 483 -1.29 -25.44 -9.43
N GLY A 484 -0.97 -24.71 -8.38
CA GLY A 484 -0.48 -23.33 -8.49
C GLY A 484 0.93 -23.27 -9.06
N THR A 485 1.29 -22.14 -9.63
CA THR A 485 2.66 -21.82 -10.00
C THR A 485 3.21 -20.77 -9.04
N VAL A 486 4.41 -21.01 -8.50
CA VAL A 486 5.13 -20.00 -7.73
C VAL A 486 6.29 -19.45 -8.54
N LEU A 487 6.43 -18.12 -8.57
CA LEU A 487 7.64 -17.40 -8.99
C LEU A 487 8.31 -16.85 -7.76
N CYS A 488 9.49 -17.33 -7.42
CA CYS A 488 10.26 -16.85 -6.30
C CYS A 488 11.66 -16.39 -6.71
N GLU A 489 12.15 -15.37 -6.04
CA GLU A 489 13.49 -14.83 -6.21
C GLU A 489 14.49 -15.53 -5.28
N ALA A 490 15.76 -15.15 -5.38
CA ALA A 490 16.86 -15.77 -4.65
C ALA A 490 16.69 -15.77 -3.11
N HIS A 491 17.32 -16.72 -2.50
CA HIS A 491 17.42 -16.86 -1.04
C HIS A 491 16.09 -17.13 -0.31
N LEU A 492 15.12 -17.74 -0.97
CA LEU A 492 13.85 -18.10 -0.33
C LEU A 492 14.08 -18.84 1.00
N GLY A 493 13.59 -18.23 2.09
CA GLY A 493 13.75 -18.77 3.43
C GLY A 493 15.18 -18.81 3.94
N GLY A 494 16.08 -18.01 3.36
CA GLY A 494 17.48 -17.91 3.81
C GLY A 494 17.63 -17.41 5.24
N TYR A 495 16.69 -16.60 5.71
CA TYR A 495 16.53 -16.26 7.12
C TYR A 495 15.27 -16.92 7.68
N ASN A 496 15.47 -17.89 8.57
CA ASN A 496 14.40 -18.66 9.19
C ASN A 496 13.76 -17.86 10.33
N ALA A 497 12.54 -17.38 10.11
CA ALA A 497 11.78 -16.62 11.09
C ALA A 497 11.39 -17.42 12.35
N ASP A 498 11.32 -18.76 12.28
CA ASP A 498 11.03 -19.58 13.46
C ASP A 498 12.18 -19.59 14.48
N THR A 499 13.41 -19.44 14.01
CA THR A 499 14.61 -19.52 14.84
C THR A 499 15.38 -18.20 14.98
N ASN A 500 15.07 -17.19 14.14
CA ASN A 500 15.88 -15.98 13.94
C ASN A 500 17.34 -16.30 13.58
N ARG A 501 17.54 -17.28 12.71
CA ARG A 501 18.86 -17.72 12.24
C ARG A 501 18.87 -17.89 10.73
N HIS A 502 20.03 -17.74 10.12
CA HIS A 502 20.21 -18.13 8.73
C HIS A 502 19.99 -19.64 8.57
N SER A 503 19.33 -20.01 7.47
CA SER A 503 19.25 -21.40 7.02
C SER A 503 20.61 -21.88 6.54
N TYR A 504 20.89 -23.17 6.72
CA TYR A 504 22.16 -23.76 6.26
C TYR A 504 22.16 -24.07 4.77
N THR A 505 20.99 -24.17 4.18
CA THR A 505 20.78 -24.46 2.75
C THR A 505 19.75 -23.48 2.19
N MET A 506 19.80 -23.23 0.89
CA MET A 506 18.85 -22.38 0.19
C MET A 506 18.31 -23.09 -1.05
N PRO A 507 16.99 -23.10 -1.28
CA PRO A 507 15.93 -22.56 -0.42
C PRO A 507 16.00 -23.13 0.99
N GLY A 508 15.66 -22.28 1.98
CA GLY A 508 15.65 -22.66 3.38
C GLY A 508 14.44 -23.51 3.80
N LEU A 509 14.31 -23.78 5.10
CA LEU A 509 13.13 -24.43 5.72
C LEU A 509 12.82 -25.84 5.15
N GLY A 510 13.83 -26.53 4.62
CA GLY A 510 13.68 -27.85 3.98
C GLY A 510 13.09 -27.82 2.57
N LEU A 511 12.83 -26.64 2.01
CA LEU A 511 12.30 -26.50 0.65
C LEU A 511 13.31 -26.98 -0.39
N ASN A 512 14.63 -26.88 -0.13
CA ASN A 512 15.65 -27.40 -1.01
C ASN A 512 15.51 -28.91 -1.25
N GLU A 513 15.25 -29.69 -0.22
CA GLU A 513 15.01 -31.13 -0.32
C GLU A 513 13.66 -31.45 -0.95
N LEU A 514 12.59 -30.73 -0.54
CA LEU A 514 11.23 -30.92 -1.04
C LEU A 514 11.13 -30.61 -2.54
N TRP A 515 11.79 -29.57 -2.97
CA TRP A 515 11.74 -29.09 -4.36
C TRP A 515 12.87 -29.66 -5.23
N GLY A 516 13.94 -30.20 -4.61
CA GLY A 516 15.13 -30.65 -5.31
C GLY A 516 15.78 -29.50 -6.10
N ILE A 517 15.81 -28.30 -5.52
CA ILE A 517 16.47 -27.11 -6.03
C ILE A 517 17.41 -26.61 -4.95
N GLU A 518 18.64 -26.29 -5.29
CA GLU A 518 19.66 -25.82 -4.35
C GLU A 518 20.42 -24.65 -4.96
N GLU A 519 20.67 -23.63 -4.16
CA GLU A 519 21.63 -22.59 -4.46
C GLU A 519 23.04 -23.10 -4.12
N GLU A 520 23.79 -23.54 -5.12
CA GLU A 520 25.09 -24.20 -4.95
C GLU A 520 26.16 -23.25 -4.41
N PHE A 521 26.16 -22.01 -4.93
CA PHE A 521 26.94 -20.90 -4.38
C PHE A 521 26.28 -19.58 -4.69
N THR A 522 26.52 -18.58 -3.85
CA THR A 522 25.97 -17.24 -3.99
C THR A 522 27.08 -16.20 -3.93
N THR A 523 26.97 -15.17 -4.76
CA THR A 523 27.86 -14.00 -4.75
C THR A 523 27.06 -12.72 -5.05
N SER A 524 27.63 -11.56 -4.70
CA SER A 524 27.06 -10.28 -5.13
C SER A 524 27.43 -9.96 -6.59
N SER A 525 26.59 -9.20 -7.28
CA SER A 525 26.88 -8.73 -8.65
C SER A 525 28.18 -7.93 -8.73
N TYR A 526 28.59 -7.28 -7.66
CA TYR A 526 29.88 -6.59 -7.55
C TYR A 526 31.06 -7.58 -7.65
N HIS A 527 30.96 -8.73 -7.00
CA HIS A 527 31.98 -9.78 -7.05
C HIS A 527 31.96 -10.58 -8.35
N LEU A 528 30.84 -10.60 -9.08
CA LEU A 528 30.76 -11.23 -10.41
C LEU A 528 31.72 -10.59 -11.41
N LYS A 529 31.94 -9.29 -11.32
CA LYS A 529 32.94 -8.59 -12.14
C LYS A 529 34.34 -9.20 -12.04
N THR A 530 34.62 -9.81 -10.89
CA THR A 530 35.85 -10.44 -10.53
C THR A 530 35.87 -11.93 -10.88
N ALA A 531 34.78 -12.63 -10.54
CA ALA A 531 34.69 -14.09 -10.70
C ALA A 531 34.59 -14.53 -12.18
N VAL A 532 34.02 -13.67 -13.04
CA VAL A 532 33.87 -14.01 -14.49
C VAL A 532 35.14 -13.79 -15.26
N ALA A 533 36.04 -12.92 -14.82
CA ALA A 533 37.26 -12.60 -15.54
C ALA A 533 38.34 -13.67 -15.40
N ASN A 534 38.49 -14.27 -14.22
CA ASN A 534 39.45 -15.38 -13.98
C ASN A 534 39.03 -16.15 -12.75
N ALA A 535 38.50 -17.35 -12.92
CA ALA A 535 38.09 -18.23 -11.81
C ALA A 535 39.26 -18.61 -10.90
N ASP A 536 40.49 -18.50 -11.34
CA ASP A 536 41.69 -18.90 -10.60
C ASP A 536 42.53 -17.73 -10.06
N ASP A 537 42.17 -16.47 -10.37
CA ASP A 537 42.97 -15.29 -10.00
C ASP A 537 42.08 -14.16 -9.46
N LEU A 538 41.72 -14.27 -8.20
CA LEU A 538 40.77 -13.35 -7.51
C LEU A 538 41.42 -12.11 -6.90
N ASP A 539 42.67 -11.76 -7.25
CA ASP A 539 43.25 -10.48 -6.84
C ASP A 539 42.78 -9.35 -7.74
N THR A 540 41.86 -8.60 -7.21
CA THR A 540 40.98 -7.67 -7.90
C THR A 540 41.38 -6.22 -7.75
N SER A 541 42.55 -5.96 -7.22
CA SER A 541 42.96 -4.60 -6.90
C SER A 541 43.20 -3.71 -8.14
N GLU A 542 43.37 -4.29 -9.34
CA GLU A 542 43.48 -3.49 -10.57
C GLU A 542 42.87 -4.20 -11.80
N PHE A 543 41.68 -3.82 -12.20
CA PHE A 543 41.11 -4.22 -13.49
C PHE A 543 41.93 -3.62 -14.66
N ASN A 544 42.57 -4.47 -15.44
CA ASN A 544 43.11 -4.06 -16.70
C ASN A 544 42.04 -4.00 -17.82
N ASP A 545 42.36 -3.42 -18.96
CA ASP A 545 41.40 -3.22 -20.06
C ASP A 545 40.86 -4.54 -20.65
N ASP A 546 41.57 -5.64 -20.54
CA ASP A 546 41.14 -6.95 -21.05
C ASP A 546 40.07 -7.57 -20.10
N VAL A 547 40.19 -7.35 -18.81
CA VAL A 547 39.18 -7.73 -17.81
C VAL A 547 37.90 -6.91 -18.01
N LYS A 548 38.02 -5.60 -18.27
CA LYS A 548 36.86 -4.75 -18.62
C LYS A 548 36.15 -5.25 -19.88
N LYS A 549 36.89 -5.60 -20.94
CA LYS A 549 36.33 -6.17 -22.17
C LYS A 549 35.63 -7.52 -21.92
N ALA A 550 36.21 -8.36 -21.06
CA ALA A 550 35.57 -9.62 -20.70
C ALA A 550 34.27 -9.41 -19.94
N ILE A 551 34.25 -8.44 -19.03
CA ILE A 551 33.03 -8.03 -18.29
C ILE A 551 31.94 -7.53 -19.26
N ASP A 552 32.31 -6.66 -20.19
CA ASP A 552 31.39 -6.15 -21.22
C ASP A 552 30.88 -7.27 -22.14
N ALA A 553 31.75 -8.22 -22.50
CA ALA A 553 31.40 -9.39 -23.30
C ALA A 553 30.44 -10.36 -22.63
N TYR A 554 30.39 -10.38 -21.28
CA TYR A 554 29.42 -11.16 -20.48
C TYR A 554 28.15 -10.38 -20.18
N GLY A 555 28.00 -9.15 -20.63
CA GLY A 555 26.77 -8.37 -20.55
C GLY A 555 26.44 -7.85 -19.16
N LEU A 556 27.43 -7.36 -18.42
CA LEU A 556 27.20 -6.71 -17.13
C LEU A 556 26.77 -5.26 -17.36
N ALA A 557 25.56 -4.91 -17.00
CA ALA A 557 25.03 -3.56 -17.12
C ALA A 557 25.26 -2.77 -15.82
N GLY A 558 25.87 -1.58 -15.93
CA GLY A 558 25.92 -0.56 -14.88
C GLY A 558 26.52 -0.95 -13.51
N GLY A 559 27.16 -2.10 -13.38
CA GLY A 559 27.87 -2.52 -12.16
C GLY A 559 27.04 -3.21 -11.08
N LYS A 560 25.71 -3.04 -11.04
CA LYS A 560 24.81 -3.74 -10.12
C LYS A 560 24.03 -4.87 -10.77
N CYS A 561 23.83 -4.83 -12.09
CA CYS A 561 23.06 -5.78 -12.87
C CYS A 561 23.96 -6.69 -13.72
N PHE A 562 23.44 -7.85 -14.07
CA PHE A 562 24.07 -8.80 -14.99
C PHE A 562 23.01 -9.42 -15.90
N ASN A 563 23.43 -9.80 -17.13
CA ASN A 563 22.53 -10.30 -18.14
C ASN A 563 22.31 -11.81 -18.02
N ILE A 564 21.07 -12.25 -17.96
CA ILE A 564 20.65 -13.65 -17.94
C ILE A 564 20.03 -13.99 -19.29
N LYS A 565 20.61 -14.95 -19.99
CA LYS A 565 20.07 -15.49 -21.25
C LYS A 565 18.94 -16.43 -20.94
N THR A 566 17.72 -16.10 -21.38
CA THR A 566 16.58 -16.96 -21.20
C THR A 566 16.30 -17.86 -22.41
N SER A 567 15.61 -18.96 -22.19
CA SER A 567 15.10 -19.84 -23.27
C SER A 567 13.91 -19.22 -24.02
N PHE A 568 13.44 -18.06 -23.62
CA PHE A 568 12.24 -17.40 -24.18
C PHE A 568 12.53 -16.50 -25.40
N GLY A 569 13.81 -16.37 -25.81
CA GLY A 569 14.20 -15.57 -26.97
C GLY A 569 14.47 -14.09 -26.63
N PHE A 570 14.52 -13.74 -25.36
CA PHE A 570 14.98 -12.45 -24.86
C PHE A 570 15.77 -12.65 -23.56
N ASP A 571 16.63 -11.71 -23.23
CA ASP A 571 17.43 -11.72 -22.03
C ASP A 571 16.69 -10.95 -20.91
N VAL A 572 17.03 -11.22 -19.65
CA VAL A 572 16.53 -10.47 -18.49
C VAL A 572 17.69 -10.09 -17.57
N LEU A 573 17.60 -8.94 -16.93
CA LEU A 573 18.62 -8.52 -15.97
C LEU A 573 18.35 -9.12 -14.58
N GLY A 574 19.40 -9.68 -13.98
CA GLY A 574 19.49 -9.93 -12.54
C GLY A 574 20.26 -8.81 -11.84
N ALA A 575 20.01 -8.60 -10.55
CA ALA A 575 20.69 -7.57 -9.79
C ALA A 575 21.07 -8.03 -8.38
N GLU A 576 22.04 -7.36 -7.81
CA GLU A 576 22.52 -7.45 -6.42
C GLU A 576 23.11 -8.81 -6.06
N ARG A 577 22.40 -9.89 -6.36
CA ARG A 577 22.76 -11.26 -5.98
C ARG A 577 22.71 -12.17 -7.18
N PHE A 578 23.66 -13.08 -7.24
CA PHE A 578 23.68 -14.20 -8.16
C PHE A 578 23.85 -15.50 -7.37
N ALA A 579 22.96 -16.43 -7.58
CA ALA A 579 23.09 -17.79 -7.11
C ALA A 579 23.11 -18.76 -8.30
N ALA A 580 24.14 -19.59 -8.38
CA ALA A 580 24.16 -20.69 -9.31
C ALA A 580 23.24 -21.81 -8.77
N LEU A 581 22.32 -22.26 -9.61
CA LEU A 581 21.31 -23.23 -9.22
C LEU A 581 21.74 -24.64 -9.63
N LYS A 582 21.56 -25.59 -8.70
CA LYS A 582 21.55 -27.02 -8.96
C LYS A 582 20.11 -27.50 -8.79
N ALA A 583 19.59 -28.16 -9.79
CA ALA A 583 18.22 -28.64 -9.75
C ALA A 583 18.09 -29.93 -10.58
N ASP A 584 17.83 -31.03 -9.91
CA ASP A 584 17.58 -32.32 -10.56
C ASP A 584 16.21 -32.30 -11.25
N ASP A 585 16.15 -32.80 -12.48
CA ASP A 585 14.92 -32.88 -13.29
C ASP A 585 14.20 -31.55 -13.51
N ALA A 586 14.93 -30.43 -13.45
CA ALA A 586 14.37 -29.11 -13.76
C ALA A 586 14.80 -28.63 -15.15
N GLU A 587 13.90 -27.89 -15.78
CA GLU A 587 14.18 -27.16 -17.01
C GLU A 587 14.97 -25.88 -16.69
N VAL A 588 16.16 -25.73 -17.23
CA VAL A 588 16.93 -24.49 -17.13
C VAL A 588 16.38 -23.49 -18.14
N ILE A 589 15.69 -22.46 -17.65
CA ILE A 589 15.06 -21.42 -18.46
C ILE A 589 15.84 -20.13 -18.49
N GLY A 590 16.88 -19.98 -17.65
CA GLY A 590 17.77 -18.82 -17.67
C GLY A 590 19.18 -19.20 -17.22
N THR A 591 20.20 -18.67 -17.92
CA THR A 591 21.62 -18.89 -17.59
C THR A 591 22.38 -17.58 -17.54
N PHE A 592 23.29 -17.49 -16.55
CA PHE A 592 24.35 -16.50 -16.55
C PHE A 592 25.67 -17.19 -16.89
N SER A 593 26.29 -16.84 -18.02
CA SER A 593 27.41 -17.59 -18.55
C SER A 593 27.05 -19.09 -18.71
N LYS A 594 27.77 -20.00 -18.05
CA LYS A 594 27.49 -21.43 -18.04
C LYS A 594 26.63 -21.92 -16.89
N PHE A 595 26.26 -21.03 -15.96
CA PHE A 595 25.57 -21.40 -14.74
C PHE A 595 24.06 -21.25 -14.90
N PRO A 596 23.27 -22.29 -14.50
CA PRO A 596 21.84 -22.13 -14.33
C PRO A 596 21.54 -21.02 -13.31
N CYS A 597 20.71 -20.06 -13.66
CA CYS A 597 20.31 -18.93 -12.83
C CYS A 597 18.78 -18.88 -12.63
N ILE A 598 18.02 -19.38 -13.61
CA ILE A 598 16.57 -19.49 -13.49
C ILE A 598 16.17 -20.91 -13.92
N VAL A 599 15.41 -21.59 -13.08
CA VAL A 599 14.91 -22.93 -13.38
C VAL A 599 13.40 -22.99 -13.25
N LYS A 600 12.78 -23.86 -14.08
CA LYS A 600 11.37 -24.24 -13.94
C LYS A 600 11.31 -25.72 -13.57
N LYS A 601 10.54 -26.05 -12.54
CA LYS A 601 10.37 -27.42 -12.09
C LYS A 601 8.91 -27.72 -11.82
N GLN A 602 8.43 -28.85 -12.32
CA GLN A 602 7.13 -29.35 -11.95
C GLN A 602 7.21 -29.95 -10.53
N HIS A 603 6.27 -29.55 -9.65
CA HIS A 603 6.13 -30.07 -8.31
C HIS A 603 4.69 -30.38 -7.98
N GLY A 604 4.35 -31.65 -7.79
CA GLY A 604 2.97 -32.07 -7.70
C GLY A 604 2.21 -31.77 -9.01
N LYS A 605 1.13 -31.02 -8.93
CA LYS A 605 0.34 -30.60 -10.11
C LYS A 605 0.74 -29.22 -10.67
N GLY A 606 1.56 -28.46 -9.96
CA GLY A 606 1.95 -27.11 -10.30
C GLY A 606 3.41 -26.98 -10.70
N ASN A 607 3.89 -25.72 -10.75
CA ASN A 607 5.25 -25.39 -11.17
C ASN A 607 5.94 -24.47 -10.16
N ILE A 608 7.23 -24.60 -10.09
CA ILE A 608 8.14 -23.68 -9.39
C ILE A 608 8.99 -22.99 -10.46
N ILE A 609 8.99 -21.67 -10.47
CA ILE A 609 9.95 -20.85 -11.20
C ILE A 609 10.86 -20.24 -10.14
N TYR A 610 12.10 -20.72 -10.06
CA TYR A 610 13.08 -20.27 -9.07
C TYR A 610 14.15 -19.44 -9.76
N CYS A 611 14.32 -18.20 -9.29
CA CYS A 611 15.34 -17.28 -9.79
C CYS A 611 16.48 -17.19 -8.78
N GLY A 612 17.70 -17.48 -9.21
CA GLY A 612 18.92 -17.30 -8.42
C GLY A 612 19.36 -15.82 -8.36
N THR A 613 18.44 -14.89 -8.45
CA THR A 613 18.67 -13.45 -8.36
C THR A 613 17.38 -12.71 -8.01
N ASN A 614 17.49 -11.43 -7.66
CA ASN A 614 16.36 -10.53 -7.51
C ASN A 614 16.13 -9.77 -8.82
N LEU A 615 15.16 -10.19 -9.61
CA LEU A 615 14.80 -9.54 -10.87
C LEU A 615 14.22 -8.13 -10.63
N CYS A 616 13.46 -7.99 -9.55
CA CYS A 616 12.81 -6.73 -9.19
C CYS A 616 13.81 -5.58 -8.89
N GLU A 617 15.03 -5.87 -8.49
CA GLU A 617 16.07 -4.87 -8.23
C GLU A 617 16.74 -4.36 -9.53
N ALA A 618 16.50 -5.03 -10.67
CA ALA A 618 16.99 -4.62 -11.98
C ALA A 618 15.99 -3.79 -12.80
N VAL A 619 14.78 -3.59 -12.33
CA VAL A 619 13.66 -2.98 -13.07
C VAL A 619 13.97 -1.57 -13.59
N GLU A 620 14.68 -0.75 -12.82
CA GLU A 620 15.09 0.60 -13.24
C GLU A 620 16.07 0.58 -14.43
N ASN A 621 16.76 -0.54 -14.66
CA ASN A 621 17.72 -0.71 -15.73
C ASN A 621 17.10 -1.32 -17.00
N ASP A 622 16.11 -2.22 -16.83
CA ASP A 622 15.42 -2.87 -17.95
C ASP A 622 14.01 -3.31 -17.55
N LEU A 623 13.08 -2.36 -17.57
CA LEU A 623 11.66 -2.61 -17.28
C LEU A 623 11.03 -3.57 -18.29
N GLU A 624 11.40 -3.44 -19.58
CA GLU A 624 10.75 -4.19 -20.66
C GLU A 624 10.98 -5.70 -20.54
N SER A 625 12.23 -6.12 -20.31
CA SER A 625 12.54 -7.55 -20.19
C SER A 625 12.02 -8.14 -18.88
N PHE A 626 12.01 -7.36 -17.79
CA PHE A 626 11.38 -7.75 -16.54
C PHE A 626 9.87 -8.04 -16.73
N GLU A 627 9.15 -7.10 -17.34
CA GLU A 627 7.70 -7.28 -17.59
C GLU A 627 7.45 -8.48 -18.52
N LYS A 628 8.24 -8.65 -19.59
CA LYS A 628 8.16 -9.85 -20.46
C LYS A 628 8.35 -11.14 -19.68
N PHE A 629 9.25 -11.16 -18.70
CA PHE A 629 9.46 -12.34 -17.87
C PHE A 629 8.27 -12.62 -16.96
N VAL A 630 7.67 -11.59 -16.35
CA VAL A 630 6.43 -11.73 -15.56
C VAL A 630 5.28 -12.27 -16.41
N VAL A 631 5.15 -11.76 -17.65
CA VAL A 631 4.17 -12.28 -18.62
C VAL A 631 4.40 -13.77 -18.92
N LYS A 632 5.67 -14.18 -19.11
CA LYS A 632 5.98 -15.61 -19.32
C LYS A 632 5.66 -16.47 -18.11
N ALA A 633 5.91 -15.97 -16.91
CA ALA A 633 5.49 -16.67 -15.69
C ALA A 633 3.96 -16.82 -15.59
N ALA A 634 3.20 -15.79 -15.97
CA ALA A 634 1.74 -15.84 -16.04
C ALA A 634 1.23 -16.84 -17.09
N GLU A 635 1.88 -16.89 -18.27
CA GLU A 635 1.56 -17.88 -19.33
C GLU A 635 1.86 -19.32 -18.86
N ILE A 636 2.99 -19.55 -18.19
CA ILE A 636 3.32 -20.88 -17.60
C ILE A 636 2.29 -21.30 -16.56
N ALA A 637 1.80 -20.36 -15.76
CA ALA A 637 0.76 -20.59 -14.77
C ALA A 637 -0.64 -20.76 -15.36
N GLY A 638 -0.82 -20.53 -16.66
CA GLY A 638 -2.13 -20.56 -17.31
C GLY A 638 -3.06 -19.45 -16.82
N VAL A 639 -2.51 -18.28 -16.52
CA VAL A 639 -3.28 -17.09 -16.13
C VAL A 639 -3.98 -16.52 -17.37
N ASP A 640 -5.25 -16.22 -17.23
CA ASP A 640 -6.03 -15.62 -18.31
C ASP A 640 -5.79 -14.10 -18.35
N ARG A 641 -5.49 -13.54 -19.51
CA ARG A 641 -5.50 -12.08 -19.70
C ARG A 641 -6.93 -11.56 -19.68
N ASN A 642 -7.10 -10.33 -19.23
CA ASN A 642 -8.42 -9.69 -19.19
C ASN A 642 -9.01 -9.47 -20.60
N SER A 643 -8.17 -9.41 -21.63
CA SER A 643 -8.58 -9.32 -23.04
C SER A 643 -7.47 -9.85 -23.96
N ALA A 644 -7.77 -9.94 -25.26
CA ALA A 644 -6.79 -10.33 -26.28
C ALA A 644 -5.70 -9.29 -26.55
N ALA A 645 -5.81 -8.08 -25.97
CA ALA A 645 -4.80 -7.03 -26.15
C ALA A 645 -3.48 -7.43 -25.45
N THR A 646 -2.41 -7.42 -26.22
CA THR A 646 -1.05 -7.75 -25.75
C THR A 646 -0.13 -6.52 -25.66
N GLU A 647 -0.61 -5.37 -26.10
CA GLU A 647 0.12 -4.11 -26.04
C GLU A 647 0.34 -3.69 -24.59
N ARG A 648 1.60 -3.36 -24.24
CA ARG A 648 1.93 -2.84 -22.94
C ARG A 648 1.18 -1.53 -22.66
N GLY A 649 0.64 -1.40 -21.46
CA GLY A 649 -0.10 -0.22 -21.02
C GLY A 649 -1.60 -0.29 -21.29
N ILE A 650 -2.07 -1.33 -21.99
CA ILE A 650 -3.51 -1.59 -22.11
C ILE A 650 -3.96 -2.47 -20.95
N HIS A 651 -5.01 -2.02 -20.27
CA HIS A 651 -5.70 -2.81 -19.24
C HIS A 651 -7.21 -2.70 -19.43
N LEU A 652 -7.88 -3.84 -19.43
CA LEU A 652 -9.33 -3.94 -19.58
C LEU A 652 -9.94 -4.58 -18.35
N ASP A 653 -10.88 -3.89 -17.72
CA ASP A 653 -11.66 -4.39 -16.60
C ASP A 653 -13.11 -4.55 -16.97
N LYS A 654 -13.64 -5.77 -16.87
CA LYS A 654 -15.06 -6.01 -16.93
C LYS A 654 -15.68 -5.77 -15.55
N VAL A 655 -16.19 -4.55 -15.34
CA VAL A 655 -16.77 -4.14 -14.05
C VAL A 655 -18.09 -4.86 -13.78
N THR A 656 -18.96 -4.90 -14.79
CA THR A 656 -20.22 -5.68 -14.80
C THR A 656 -20.44 -6.29 -16.18
N ASP A 657 -21.55 -6.98 -16.39
CA ASP A 657 -21.91 -7.46 -17.73
C ASP A 657 -22.23 -6.33 -18.73
N ASN A 658 -22.52 -5.13 -18.21
CA ASN A 658 -22.87 -3.96 -18.99
C ASN A 658 -21.74 -2.91 -19.07
N ILE A 659 -20.76 -2.95 -18.17
CA ILE A 659 -19.75 -1.89 -18.01
C ILE A 659 -18.36 -2.47 -18.13
N VAL A 660 -17.61 -1.98 -19.12
CA VAL A 660 -16.20 -2.29 -19.33
C VAL A 660 -15.41 -1.00 -19.23
N ILE A 661 -14.29 -1.02 -18.50
CA ILE A 661 -13.34 0.09 -18.42
C ILE A 661 -12.07 -0.34 -19.14
N VAL A 662 -11.56 0.54 -20.00
CA VAL A 662 -10.27 0.35 -20.66
C VAL A 662 -9.35 1.51 -20.31
N HIS A 663 -8.14 1.16 -19.90
CA HIS A 663 -7.05 2.10 -19.65
C HIS A 663 -5.96 1.88 -20.68
N ASN A 664 -5.49 2.95 -21.32
CA ASN A 664 -4.33 2.97 -22.19
C ASN A 664 -3.26 3.90 -21.59
N ASP A 665 -2.28 3.34 -20.92
CA ASP A 665 -1.12 4.08 -20.42
C ASP A 665 0.07 4.08 -21.40
N SER A 666 -0.09 3.51 -22.61
CA SER A 666 0.93 3.57 -23.65
C SER A 666 1.01 4.94 -24.32
N ASP A 667 2.07 5.18 -25.08
CA ASP A 667 2.23 6.39 -25.89
C ASP A 667 1.62 6.26 -27.29
N ASN A 668 0.97 5.13 -27.57
CA ASN A 668 0.39 4.81 -28.86
C ASN A 668 -1.14 4.76 -28.81
N THR A 669 -1.77 5.03 -29.95
CA THR A 669 -3.18 4.65 -30.15
C THR A 669 -3.25 3.14 -30.36
N VAL A 670 -4.08 2.46 -29.55
CA VAL A 670 -4.20 0.99 -29.58
C VAL A 670 -5.63 0.59 -29.87
N GLU A 671 -5.81 -0.30 -30.86
CA GLU A 671 -7.12 -0.89 -31.16
C GLU A 671 -7.43 -1.98 -30.13
N VAL A 672 -8.50 -1.81 -29.38
CA VAL A 672 -8.95 -2.77 -28.36
C VAL A 672 -10.23 -3.46 -28.84
N ALA A 673 -10.24 -4.78 -28.89
CA ALA A 673 -11.40 -5.57 -29.20
C ALA A 673 -12.41 -5.54 -28.04
N LEU A 674 -13.67 -5.34 -28.35
CA LEU A 674 -14.80 -5.38 -27.42
C LEU A 674 -15.73 -6.55 -27.80
N ASP A 675 -16.33 -7.20 -26.82
CA ASP A 675 -17.17 -8.40 -27.00
C ASP A 675 -18.62 -8.11 -27.41
N GLY A 676 -18.87 -6.94 -28.03
CA GLY A 676 -20.21 -6.52 -28.44
C GLY A 676 -20.28 -5.08 -28.91
N ASN A 677 -21.49 -4.54 -28.86
CA ASN A 677 -21.76 -3.15 -29.17
C ASN A 677 -21.85 -2.33 -27.89
N TYR A 678 -21.07 -1.27 -27.83
CA TYR A 678 -20.97 -0.41 -26.66
C TYR A 678 -21.06 1.07 -27.07
N LYS A 679 -21.40 1.91 -26.11
CA LYS A 679 -21.23 3.37 -26.18
C LYS A 679 -20.02 3.76 -25.34
N ALA A 680 -19.04 4.42 -25.95
CA ALA A 680 -17.94 5.07 -25.24
C ALA A 680 -18.48 6.31 -24.51
N LEU A 681 -18.49 6.27 -23.18
CA LEU A 681 -19.24 7.22 -22.35
C LEU A 681 -18.66 8.64 -22.42
N TYR A 682 -17.35 8.76 -22.37
CA TYR A 682 -16.66 10.06 -22.34
C TYR A 682 -16.37 10.59 -23.73
N ALA A 683 -16.11 9.75 -24.70
CA ALA A 683 -15.97 10.12 -26.10
C ALA A 683 -17.31 10.37 -26.80
N ASP A 684 -18.43 9.92 -26.20
CA ASP A 684 -19.80 10.04 -26.69
C ASP A 684 -19.98 9.53 -28.13
N CYS A 685 -19.49 8.34 -28.40
CA CYS A 685 -19.59 7.67 -29.70
C CYS A 685 -19.83 6.18 -29.54
N ASP A 686 -20.30 5.52 -30.63
CA ASP A 686 -20.48 4.09 -30.65
C ASP A 686 -19.15 3.35 -30.83
N ALA A 687 -19.02 2.20 -30.17
CA ALA A 687 -17.89 1.29 -30.26
C ALA A 687 -18.41 -0.11 -30.58
N ASN A 688 -18.32 -0.54 -31.85
CA ASN A 688 -18.91 -1.77 -32.36
C ASN A 688 -17.81 -2.81 -32.63
N GLY A 689 -17.62 -3.75 -31.70
CA GLY A 689 -16.63 -4.83 -31.80
C GLY A 689 -15.19 -4.40 -31.53
N SER A 690 -14.83 -3.12 -31.68
CA SER A 690 -13.53 -2.57 -31.33
C SER A 690 -13.56 -1.06 -31.12
N TYR A 691 -12.47 -0.54 -30.53
CA TYR A 691 -12.31 0.89 -30.29
C TYR A 691 -10.82 1.28 -30.26
N ALA A 692 -10.49 2.40 -30.94
CA ALA A 692 -9.15 2.97 -30.96
C ALA A 692 -8.91 3.82 -29.70
N MET A 693 -8.33 3.22 -28.68
CA MET A 693 -7.95 3.91 -27.44
C MET A 693 -6.80 4.88 -27.68
N LEU A 694 -7.01 6.15 -27.36
CA LEU A 694 -5.97 7.17 -27.47
C LEU A 694 -4.85 6.97 -26.45
N PRO A 695 -3.62 7.47 -26.70
CA PRO A 695 -2.52 7.43 -25.73
C PRO A 695 -2.92 8.10 -24.40
N LYS A 696 -2.43 7.55 -23.29
CA LYS A 696 -2.59 8.12 -21.94
C LYS A 696 -4.04 8.47 -21.61
N SER A 697 -4.97 7.57 -21.91
CA SER A 697 -6.41 7.78 -21.71
C SER A 697 -7.08 6.61 -21.02
N ALA A 698 -8.27 6.85 -20.48
CA ALA A 698 -9.19 5.80 -20.05
C ALA A 698 -10.61 6.11 -20.53
N GLU A 699 -11.39 5.06 -20.79
CA GLU A 699 -12.76 5.14 -21.26
C GLU A 699 -13.64 4.10 -20.57
N ALA A 700 -14.89 4.47 -20.33
CA ALA A 700 -15.93 3.56 -19.86
C ALA A 700 -16.86 3.19 -21.03
N PHE A 701 -17.01 1.92 -21.29
CA PHE A 701 -17.85 1.39 -22.34
C PHE A 701 -19.12 0.81 -21.72
N ILE A 702 -20.26 1.35 -22.15
CA ILE A 702 -21.58 0.91 -21.68
C ILE A 702 -22.23 0.10 -22.78
N LYS A 703 -22.68 -1.11 -22.46
CA LYS A 703 -23.32 -2.01 -23.43
C LYS A 703 -24.58 -1.38 -24.02
N ALA A 704 -24.68 -1.42 -25.36
CA ALA A 704 -25.77 -0.78 -26.10
C ALA A 704 -27.09 -1.58 -26.01
#